data_d3ac6e1511a5800deff5460ab4e22f14
#
_entry.id   d3ac6e1511a5800deff5460ab4e22f14
#
_cell.length_a   1.000
_cell.length_b   1.000
_cell.length_c   1.000
_cell.angle_alpha   90.00
_cell.angle_beta   90.00
_cell.angle_gamma   90.00
#
_symmetry.space_group_name_H-M   'P 1'
#
loop_
_entity.id
_entity.type
_entity.pdbx_description
1 polymer ?
#
loop_
_entity_poly.entity_id
_entity_poly.type
_entity_poly.pdbx_seq_one_letter_code
_entity_poly.pdbx_strand_id
1 'polypeptide(L)'
;MRARWRRWLATGTCVLAVLCCIVLITAPQAGGGSPDQPGQLEVNLAGDPMAVTAGQGIWFSWVTRDARQNETQGGYELRVAASPSALTSGRAVWDTGTVASASPGAAYAGPALSDGTRFWWTVRTRDAQGRVSPWAAPAQFGTALGAAWDVLPVWARHPPGRSSSGWAFLRGSLQLHRKPILAATVYATGTSTEPARQYVFRLSLNGTVLGVGPVRPPDPATGTEYSAWDVTSALRAGANTFGALAYSDSHPSFQLELIVQYKDGTRQVWGTGPNWRGLDGGAAYPAAGSVSPQYYAAPVEDLDAERYPFGFDTPGYQPAAAAGWTPAVLRPAITGLAPDPAANMVLTAHKPVKVTALGPGRYLLDFGVTQVGGLRLTLDGTAGERVRILSGEVLSSPDSVRYKLSAGDTYADTWTLRGGQQTLQYWGYRVFRYVEVTGAPQPLTAANTAALALVYPGQPAASAMTTSSAPLNEVWQFTKNTVEALNLSPYEDSPARERSSAYEGDDYVHQQAQAMVDGDSALAQYSLQYVLAYMALGLSTSPPLIAEFEELAPVAALAQWWQTGDPAVLTSLYPQLEEMLPARYLSADGLVDMPVSPFSGADPVPGVPEQMVDWPADERDGFVFSRQNTVVNAFAYAAYAAMAQIAAVVGDHAGARDDAATAARIRAAVQAKLYDPKTGAFRDGVGVAHEAIQSSVYAVALGAASPAQAKTAAAWIARRGMACSVYCAAYLLEALYDGGQPEAALSLMTADTNDSWLHMIALGAGSTMEVWNPPLKGNLTYSHAWAASPAFIIPQYLFGVQALTPGWGTVLIRPQPGSLTRGTAAVPTPRGEVSVAFTGSGGRFTAEVDVPATSTAEVALPGVRPGQRVWVDGTPVTASVMAGDDTGQAGATAAGESVAGLAVVRVGSGWHRVATAP
;
A
#
# COMPACT_ATOMS: atom_id res chain seq x y z
N MET A 1 -8.92 -58.55 -43.10
CA MET A 1 -8.28 -57.66 -44.11
C MET A 1 -8.12 -56.26 -43.57
N ARG A 2 -7.00 -55.71 -43.80
CA ARG A 2 -6.46 -54.44 -43.31
C ARG A 2 -7.29 -53.23 -43.75
N ALA A 3 -7.47 -52.22 -42.91
CA ALA A 3 -7.23 -50.80 -43.28
C ALA A 3 -7.28 -49.89 -42.04
N ARG A 4 -6.21 -49.15 -41.92
CA ARG A 4 -5.92 -48.06 -40.94
C ARG A 4 -6.87 -46.88 -41.10
N TRP A 5 -7.31 -46.27 -39.94
CA TRP A 5 -7.62 -44.83 -39.88
C TRP A 5 -7.03 -44.23 -38.60
N ARG A 6 -6.05 -43.36 -38.78
CA ARG A 6 -5.51 -42.47 -37.74
C ARG A 6 -6.52 -41.35 -37.51
N ARG A 7 -6.94 -41.16 -36.27
CA ARG A 7 -7.57 -39.90 -35.84
C ARG A 7 -6.60 -39.17 -34.94
N TRP A 8 -6.28 -37.95 -35.34
CA TRP A 8 -5.59 -36.93 -34.57
C TRP A 8 -6.52 -36.43 -33.49
N LEU A 9 -6.12 -36.59 -32.23
CA LEU A 9 -6.61 -35.84 -31.10
C LEU A 9 -5.68 -34.66 -30.92
N ALA A 10 -6.13 -33.47 -31.33
CA ALA A 10 -5.50 -32.22 -30.98
C ALA A 10 -5.99 -31.81 -29.59
N THR A 11 -5.23 -32.15 -28.56
CA THR A 11 -5.34 -31.54 -27.25
C THR A 11 -4.64 -30.21 -27.33
N GLY A 12 -5.41 -29.14 -27.41
CA GLY A 12 -4.92 -27.78 -27.26
C GLY A 12 -4.52 -27.51 -25.80
N THR A 13 -3.25 -27.74 -25.52
CA THR A 13 -2.64 -27.28 -24.28
C THR A 13 -2.36 -25.78 -24.45
N CYS A 14 -3.17 -24.92 -23.86
CA CYS A 14 -2.80 -23.53 -23.62
C CYS A 14 -1.60 -23.53 -22.66
N VAL A 15 -0.40 -23.42 -23.21
CA VAL A 15 0.80 -23.09 -22.45
C VAL A 15 0.70 -21.60 -22.14
N LEU A 16 0.26 -21.26 -20.92
CA LEU A 16 0.60 -19.99 -20.31
C LEU A 16 2.12 -19.92 -20.27
N ALA A 17 2.70 -19.10 -21.12
CA ALA A 17 4.08 -18.68 -20.98
C ALA A 17 4.17 -17.73 -19.77
N VAL A 18 4.23 -18.30 -18.56
CA VAL A 18 4.80 -17.62 -17.42
C VAL A 18 6.27 -17.42 -17.77
N LEU A 19 6.65 -16.21 -18.14
CA LEU A 19 8.05 -15.81 -18.14
C LEU A 19 8.54 -15.95 -16.69
N CYS A 20 9.09 -17.11 -16.35
CA CYS A 20 9.95 -17.24 -15.19
C CYS A 20 11.16 -16.33 -15.45
N CYS A 21 11.14 -15.11 -14.91
CA CYS A 21 12.36 -14.41 -14.62
C CYS A 21 13.08 -15.25 -13.57
N ILE A 22 13.91 -16.19 -14.02
CA ILE A 22 14.93 -16.78 -13.17
C ILE A 22 15.87 -15.61 -12.86
N VAL A 23 15.79 -15.07 -11.65
CA VAL A 23 16.84 -14.20 -11.14
C VAL A 23 18.09 -15.09 -11.03
N LEU A 24 18.90 -15.08 -12.07
CA LEU A 24 20.22 -15.66 -12.03
C LEU A 24 21.06 -14.66 -11.23
N ILE A 25 21.23 -14.95 -9.94
CA ILE A 25 22.24 -14.26 -9.14
C ILE A 25 23.59 -14.69 -9.72
N THR A 26 24.15 -13.85 -10.59
CA THR A 26 25.45 -14.10 -11.21
C THR A 26 26.52 -13.36 -10.43
N ALA A 27 27.59 -14.08 -10.04
CA ALA A 27 28.73 -13.43 -9.42
C ALA A 27 29.29 -12.36 -10.38
N PRO A 28 29.40 -11.09 -9.95
CA PRO A 28 29.95 -10.03 -10.78
C PRO A 28 31.44 -10.22 -10.98
N GLN A 29 31.95 -9.82 -12.16
CA GLN A 29 33.39 -9.78 -12.43
C GLN A 29 34.01 -8.64 -11.62
N ALA A 30 35.11 -8.91 -10.94
CA ALA A 30 35.90 -7.91 -10.23
C ALA A 30 36.42 -6.84 -11.22
N GLY A 31 35.73 -5.69 -11.25
CA GLY A 31 36.09 -4.51 -12.02
C GLY A 31 36.64 -3.40 -11.14
N GLY A 32 37.84 -2.86 -11.45
CA GLY A 32 38.48 -1.73 -10.75
C GLY A 32 37.87 -0.35 -11.11
N GLY A 33 36.57 -0.25 -11.25
CA GLY A 33 35.82 0.95 -11.66
C GLY A 33 35.37 1.86 -10.52
N SER A 34 34.83 3.04 -10.87
CA SER A 34 34.09 3.92 -9.97
C SER A 34 32.71 3.32 -9.65
N PRO A 35 32.02 3.78 -8.57
CA PRO A 35 30.62 3.44 -8.34
C PRO A 35 29.75 3.73 -9.56
N ASP A 36 28.67 2.97 -9.71
CA ASP A 36 27.69 3.22 -10.75
C ASP A 36 26.86 4.48 -10.47
N GLN A 37 26.14 4.93 -11.47
CA GLN A 37 25.22 6.06 -11.37
C GLN A 37 24.12 5.77 -10.34
N PRO A 38 23.88 6.65 -9.32
CA PRO A 38 22.74 6.50 -8.41
C PRO A 38 21.40 6.45 -9.13
N GLY A 39 20.45 5.71 -8.58
CA GLY A 39 19.11 5.54 -9.13
C GLY A 39 18.03 5.70 -8.07
N GLN A 40 16.78 5.48 -8.45
CA GLN A 40 15.61 5.61 -7.58
C GLN A 40 15.68 6.91 -6.75
N LEU A 41 15.69 8.04 -7.45
CA LEU A 41 15.74 9.36 -6.85
C LEU A 41 14.35 9.77 -6.37
N GLU A 42 14.20 10.04 -5.08
CA GLU A 42 12.93 10.38 -4.47
C GLU A 42 13.03 11.68 -3.67
N VAL A 43 11.90 12.35 -3.54
CA VAL A 43 11.71 13.50 -2.65
C VAL A 43 10.52 13.20 -1.75
N ASN A 44 10.75 13.18 -0.43
CA ASN A 44 9.74 12.81 0.56
C ASN A 44 9.08 11.46 0.24
N LEU A 45 9.90 10.44 -0.04
CA LEU A 45 9.51 9.06 -0.38
C LEU A 45 8.78 8.89 -1.72
N ALA A 46 8.63 9.94 -2.52
CA ALA A 46 7.93 9.87 -3.81
C ALA A 46 8.86 10.17 -4.98
N GLY A 47 8.68 9.43 -6.08
CA GLY A 47 9.36 9.70 -7.35
C GLY A 47 8.69 10.87 -8.08
N ASP A 48 9.45 11.91 -8.38
CA ASP A 48 8.98 13.11 -9.11
C ASP A 48 7.69 13.73 -8.55
N PRO A 49 7.52 14.00 -7.23
CA PRO A 49 6.30 14.58 -6.67
C PRO A 49 6.05 16.00 -7.18
N MET A 50 4.77 16.31 -7.47
CA MET A 50 4.41 17.59 -8.10
C MET A 50 3.95 18.67 -7.11
N ALA A 51 3.83 18.36 -5.81
CA ALA A 51 3.32 19.30 -4.82
C ALA A 51 3.94 19.10 -3.43
N VAL A 52 5.25 19.22 -3.31
CA VAL A 52 5.98 19.12 -2.03
C VAL A 52 5.81 20.41 -1.23
N THR A 53 5.40 20.30 0.03
CA THR A 53 5.26 21.47 0.92
C THR A 53 6.62 22.02 1.31
N ALA A 54 6.98 23.19 0.81
CA ALA A 54 8.30 23.77 0.96
C ALA A 54 8.70 24.12 2.40
N GLY A 55 7.74 24.26 3.33
CA GLY A 55 7.96 24.58 4.73
C GLY A 55 8.06 23.40 5.70
N GLN A 56 7.89 22.17 5.25
CA GLN A 56 7.83 20.97 6.10
C GLN A 56 9.07 20.06 6.00
N GLY A 57 10.21 20.60 5.63
CA GLY A 57 11.41 19.80 5.42
C GLY A 57 11.32 18.95 4.13
N ILE A 58 12.22 19.19 3.21
CA ILE A 58 12.32 18.39 1.99
C ILE A 58 13.46 17.40 2.21
N TRP A 59 13.16 16.11 2.04
CA TRP A 59 14.12 15.03 2.15
C TRP A 59 14.36 14.41 0.78
N PHE A 60 15.63 14.36 0.37
CA PHE A 60 16.07 13.67 -0.84
C PHE A 60 16.61 12.29 -0.48
N SER A 61 16.24 11.25 -1.23
CA SER A 61 16.82 9.92 -1.11
C SER A 61 17.21 9.36 -2.46
N TRP A 62 18.13 8.39 -2.45
CA TRP A 62 18.61 7.72 -3.65
C TRP A 62 19.14 6.32 -3.33
N VAL A 63 19.12 5.44 -4.31
CA VAL A 63 19.78 4.15 -4.23
C VAL A 63 21.19 4.26 -4.81
N THR A 64 22.19 4.02 -3.96
CA THR A 64 23.59 3.90 -4.41
C THR A 64 23.78 2.55 -5.10
N ARG A 65 24.41 2.55 -6.26
CA ARG A 65 24.67 1.35 -7.05
C ARG A 65 26.16 1.11 -7.16
N ASP A 66 26.57 -0.11 -6.82
CA ASP A 66 27.94 -0.59 -6.99
C ASP A 66 27.92 -2.11 -7.04
N ALA A 67 28.38 -2.68 -8.14
CA ALA A 67 28.42 -4.13 -8.32
C ALA A 67 29.62 -4.82 -7.61
N ARG A 68 30.52 -4.05 -7.00
CA ARG A 68 31.67 -4.58 -6.28
C ARG A 68 31.28 -5.00 -4.88
N GLN A 69 31.96 -6.04 -4.38
CA GLN A 69 31.75 -6.49 -3.01
C GLN A 69 32.35 -5.52 -1.98
N ASN A 70 31.72 -5.42 -0.82
CA ASN A 70 32.16 -4.65 0.34
C ASN A 70 32.32 -3.13 0.07
N GLU A 71 31.59 -2.62 -0.91
CA GLU A 71 31.58 -1.19 -1.18
C GLU A 71 30.55 -0.46 -0.32
N THR A 72 30.90 0.73 0.11
CA THR A 72 30.04 1.59 0.91
C THR A 72 30.12 3.00 0.39
N GLN A 73 29.04 3.76 0.57
CA GLN A 73 29.09 5.19 0.32
C GLN A 73 29.91 5.88 1.41
N GLY A 74 30.94 6.61 1.00
CA GLY A 74 31.74 7.48 1.87
C GLY A 74 31.32 8.94 1.80
N GLY A 75 30.53 9.32 0.79
CA GLY A 75 30.03 10.68 0.64
C GLY A 75 29.13 10.87 -0.56
N TYR A 76 28.57 12.05 -0.68
CA TYR A 76 27.74 12.46 -1.82
C TYR A 76 27.94 13.94 -2.17
N GLU A 77 27.44 14.34 -3.32
CA GLU A 77 27.28 15.72 -3.75
C GLU A 77 25.91 15.84 -4.43
N LEU A 78 25.04 16.75 -3.94
CA LEU A 78 23.67 16.94 -4.40
C LEU A 78 23.48 18.35 -4.90
N ARG A 79 22.74 18.50 -6.00
CA ARG A 79 22.36 19.79 -6.60
C ARG A 79 20.89 19.90 -6.85
N VAL A 80 20.33 21.08 -6.54
CA VAL A 80 18.95 21.47 -6.88
C VAL A 80 19.02 22.72 -7.76
N ALA A 81 18.25 22.77 -8.84
CA ALA A 81 18.24 23.90 -9.76
C ALA A 81 16.84 24.16 -10.35
N ALA A 82 16.63 25.39 -10.84
CA ALA A 82 15.38 25.82 -11.46
C ALA A 82 15.22 25.33 -12.93
N SER A 83 16.18 24.61 -13.47
CA SER A 83 16.09 23.96 -14.78
C SER A 83 17.13 22.86 -14.95
N PRO A 84 16.92 21.87 -15.85
CA PRO A 84 17.92 20.85 -16.14
C PRO A 84 19.26 21.42 -16.62
N SER A 85 19.23 22.49 -17.41
CA SER A 85 20.46 23.15 -17.91
C SER A 85 21.24 23.87 -16.80
N ALA A 86 20.56 24.32 -15.76
CA ALA A 86 21.20 24.95 -14.60
C ALA A 86 21.98 23.95 -13.75
N LEU A 87 21.50 22.69 -13.64
CA LEU A 87 22.24 21.60 -12.97
C LEU A 87 23.63 21.39 -13.60
N THR A 88 23.69 21.36 -14.94
CA THR A 88 24.95 21.08 -15.67
C THR A 88 25.86 22.27 -15.81
N SER A 89 25.32 23.50 -15.74
CA SER A 89 26.10 24.75 -15.88
C SER A 89 26.61 25.33 -14.56
N GLY A 90 26.41 24.63 -13.43
CA GLY A 90 26.85 25.09 -12.11
C GLY A 90 26.04 26.26 -11.54
N ARG A 91 24.83 26.50 -12.07
CA ARG A 91 23.89 27.52 -11.59
C ARG A 91 22.79 26.90 -10.73
N ALA A 92 23.21 26.09 -9.77
CA ALA A 92 22.31 25.48 -8.82
C ALA A 92 21.69 26.54 -7.89
N VAL A 93 20.44 26.29 -7.47
CA VAL A 93 19.79 27.00 -6.35
C VAL A 93 20.43 26.56 -5.04
N TRP A 94 20.79 25.29 -4.97
CA TRP A 94 21.51 24.68 -3.85
C TRP A 94 22.49 23.64 -4.37
N ASP A 95 23.70 23.70 -3.85
CA ASP A 95 24.80 22.75 -4.12
C ASP A 95 25.44 22.42 -2.78
N THR A 96 25.39 21.16 -2.38
CA THR A 96 25.97 20.72 -1.09
C THR A 96 27.49 20.75 -1.10
N GLY A 97 28.13 20.80 -2.27
CA GLY A 97 29.50 20.36 -2.39
C GLY A 97 29.65 18.89 -1.96
N THR A 98 30.89 18.48 -1.67
CA THR A 98 31.13 17.13 -1.15
C THR A 98 30.78 17.04 0.32
N VAL A 99 29.84 16.15 0.66
CA VAL A 99 29.43 15.83 2.04
C VAL A 99 29.93 14.44 2.37
N ALA A 100 30.68 14.27 3.48
CA ALA A 100 31.08 12.96 4.00
C ALA A 100 29.89 12.34 4.76
N SER A 101 29.26 11.31 4.19
CA SER A 101 28.11 10.62 4.77
C SER A 101 27.91 9.26 4.12
N ALA A 102 27.63 8.25 4.93
CA ALA A 102 27.19 6.94 4.49
C ALA A 102 25.67 6.86 4.22
N SER A 103 24.90 7.89 4.62
CA SER A 103 23.45 7.93 4.39
C SER A 103 23.15 8.16 2.91
N PRO A 104 22.24 7.38 2.28
CA PRO A 104 21.75 7.63 0.95
C PRO A 104 20.57 8.63 0.95
N GLY A 105 20.61 9.63 1.82
CA GLY A 105 19.60 10.66 1.91
C GLY A 105 20.15 11.96 2.49
N ALA A 106 19.46 13.08 2.23
CA ALA A 106 19.82 14.42 2.66
C ALA A 106 18.60 15.33 2.82
N ALA A 107 18.56 16.08 3.92
CA ALA A 107 17.60 17.17 4.08
C ALA A 107 18.00 18.38 3.22
N TYR A 108 17.02 19.06 2.65
CA TYR A 108 17.21 20.33 1.96
C TYR A 108 17.62 21.42 2.95
N ALA A 109 18.77 22.04 2.73
CA ALA A 109 19.28 23.14 3.53
C ALA A 109 19.60 24.40 2.69
N GLY A 110 18.99 24.49 1.50
CA GLY A 110 19.16 25.63 0.59
C GLY A 110 18.23 26.81 0.90
N PRO A 111 18.23 27.84 0.05
CA PRO A 111 17.30 28.96 0.15
C PRO A 111 15.84 28.52 0.05
N ALA A 112 14.91 29.29 0.63
CA ALA A 112 13.47 29.02 0.53
C ALA A 112 13.05 28.86 -0.95
N LEU A 113 12.29 27.81 -1.23
CA LEU A 113 11.75 27.53 -2.57
C LEU A 113 10.41 28.25 -2.75
N SER A 114 10.18 28.76 -3.97
CA SER A 114 8.92 29.44 -4.28
C SER A 114 7.79 28.46 -4.52
N ASP A 115 6.59 28.76 -4.05
CA ASP A 115 5.39 27.96 -4.26
C ASP A 115 5.06 27.79 -5.76
N GLY A 116 4.43 26.68 -6.10
CA GLY A 116 3.98 26.34 -7.45
C GLY A 116 5.11 26.34 -8.47
N THR A 117 6.31 25.97 -8.09
CA THR A 117 7.51 26.05 -8.94
C THR A 117 8.11 24.67 -9.13
N ARG A 118 8.51 24.34 -10.36
CA ARG A 118 9.22 23.12 -10.69
C ARG A 118 10.71 23.29 -10.47
N PHE A 119 11.32 22.29 -9.82
CA PHE A 119 12.76 22.18 -9.63
C PHE A 119 13.27 20.85 -10.16
N TRP A 120 14.57 20.80 -10.44
CA TRP A 120 15.29 19.60 -10.83
C TRP A 120 16.45 19.38 -9.88
N TRP A 121 16.74 18.10 -9.63
CA TRP A 121 17.86 17.77 -8.78
C TRP A 121 18.63 16.57 -9.31
N THR A 122 19.84 16.40 -8.84
CA THR A 122 20.71 15.27 -9.15
C THR A 122 21.68 15.04 -8.01
N VAL A 123 22.19 13.82 -7.93
CA VAL A 123 23.20 13.43 -6.93
C VAL A 123 24.28 12.58 -7.59
N ARG A 124 25.49 12.64 -7.06
CA ARG A 124 26.53 11.66 -7.29
C ARG A 124 27.11 11.20 -5.97
N THR A 125 27.56 9.96 -5.93
CA THR A 125 28.11 9.37 -4.72
C THR A 125 29.63 9.20 -4.80
N ARG A 126 30.22 9.06 -3.64
CA ARG A 126 31.64 8.67 -3.48
C ARG A 126 31.69 7.40 -2.65
N ASP A 127 32.49 6.44 -3.05
CA ASP A 127 32.78 5.27 -2.22
C ASP A 127 33.75 5.60 -1.07
N ALA A 128 33.98 4.61 -0.21
CA ALA A 128 34.90 4.74 0.92
C ALA A 128 36.36 5.03 0.51
N GLN A 129 36.73 4.74 -0.74
CA GLN A 129 38.05 5.03 -1.30
C GLN A 129 38.11 6.40 -2.00
N GLY A 130 37.00 7.16 -2.00
CA GLY A 130 36.91 8.49 -2.61
C GLY A 130 36.67 8.48 -4.13
N ARG A 131 36.44 7.32 -4.76
CA ARG A 131 36.07 7.22 -6.19
C ARG A 131 34.67 7.74 -6.38
N VAL A 132 34.44 8.48 -7.47
CA VAL A 132 33.19 9.24 -7.68
C VAL A 132 32.36 8.58 -8.79
N SER A 133 31.08 8.40 -8.55
CA SER A 133 30.11 7.97 -9.57
C SER A 133 29.86 9.06 -10.62
N PRO A 134 29.30 8.71 -11.78
CA PRO A 134 28.60 9.69 -12.63
C PRO A 134 27.46 10.35 -11.86
N TRP A 135 27.06 11.54 -12.30
CA TRP A 135 25.82 12.17 -11.80
C TRP A 135 24.61 11.32 -12.16
N ALA A 136 23.64 11.21 -11.24
CA ALA A 136 22.35 10.61 -11.52
C ALA A 136 21.64 11.32 -12.69
N ALA A 137 20.78 10.60 -13.41
CA ALA A 137 19.84 11.26 -14.30
C ALA A 137 19.02 12.28 -13.51
N PRO A 138 18.83 13.52 -13.99
CA PRO A 138 18.06 14.52 -13.27
C PRO A 138 16.64 14.05 -12.98
N ALA A 139 16.25 14.05 -11.71
CA ALA A 139 14.89 13.94 -11.25
C ALA A 139 14.28 15.34 -11.04
N GLN A 140 12.98 15.41 -10.83
CA GLN A 140 12.28 16.66 -10.66
C GLN A 140 11.31 16.62 -9.48
N PHE A 141 10.94 17.79 -8.98
CA PHE A 141 9.83 17.94 -8.04
C PHE A 141 9.17 19.29 -8.21
N GLY A 142 7.88 19.36 -7.89
CA GLY A 142 7.15 20.62 -7.82
C GLY A 142 6.91 21.01 -6.37
N THR A 143 6.89 22.31 -6.09
CA THR A 143 6.43 22.78 -4.78
C THR A 143 4.91 22.94 -4.77
N ALA A 144 4.31 22.74 -3.61
CA ALA A 144 2.89 22.95 -3.35
C ALA A 144 2.48 24.40 -3.63
N LEU A 145 1.19 24.62 -3.89
CA LEU A 145 0.61 25.96 -3.85
C LEU A 145 0.48 26.42 -2.39
N GLY A 146 0.64 27.70 -2.17
CA GLY A 146 0.34 28.33 -0.88
C GLY A 146 -1.18 28.21 -0.55
N ALA A 147 -1.54 28.71 0.63
CA ALA A 147 -2.92 28.61 1.15
C ALA A 147 -3.99 29.29 0.27
N ALA A 148 -3.63 30.21 -0.60
CA ALA A 148 -4.53 30.91 -1.49
C ALA A 148 -4.20 30.60 -2.96
N TRP A 149 -5.19 30.13 -3.70
CA TRP A 149 -5.10 29.93 -5.14
C TRP A 149 -5.61 31.17 -5.86
N ASP A 150 -5.02 31.48 -7.01
CA ASP A 150 -5.38 32.65 -7.84
C ASP A 150 -6.70 32.45 -8.63
N VAL A 151 -7.40 31.36 -8.41
CA VAL A 151 -8.56 30.93 -9.20
C VAL A 151 -9.76 30.66 -8.29
N LEU A 152 -10.97 30.70 -8.88
CA LEU A 152 -12.22 30.47 -8.13
C LEU A 152 -12.82 29.11 -8.46
N PRO A 153 -13.39 28.39 -7.49
CA PRO A 153 -14.10 27.16 -7.73
C PRO A 153 -15.36 27.37 -8.61
N VAL A 154 -15.72 26.33 -9.35
CA VAL A 154 -16.87 26.33 -10.25
C VAL A 154 -17.68 25.05 -10.14
N TRP A 155 -18.96 25.12 -10.58
CA TRP A 155 -19.80 23.94 -10.81
C TRP A 155 -20.78 24.19 -11.97
N ALA A 156 -21.44 23.14 -12.45
CA ALA A 156 -22.51 23.25 -13.43
C ALA A 156 -23.77 23.87 -12.81
N ARG A 157 -24.53 24.60 -13.61
CA ARG A 157 -25.86 25.08 -13.21
C ARG A 157 -26.86 23.94 -13.32
N HIS A 158 -27.56 23.65 -12.24
CA HIS A 158 -28.65 22.65 -12.25
C HIS A 158 -29.98 23.28 -12.65
N PRO A 159 -30.89 22.54 -13.31
CA PRO A 159 -32.25 22.97 -13.56
C PRO A 159 -33.01 23.28 -12.25
N PRO A 160 -33.97 24.20 -12.29
CA PRO A 160 -34.82 24.48 -11.14
C PRO A 160 -35.54 23.23 -10.62
N GLY A 161 -35.55 23.04 -9.29
CA GLY A 161 -36.17 21.90 -8.63
C GLY A 161 -35.31 20.65 -8.52
N ARG A 162 -34.09 20.62 -9.07
CA ARG A 162 -33.10 19.60 -8.79
C ARG A 162 -32.15 20.02 -7.67
N SER A 163 -31.60 19.08 -6.95
CA SER A 163 -30.54 19.29 -5.98
C SER A 163 -29.33 19.98 -6.66
N SER A 164 -28.57 20.74 -5.88
CA SER A 164 -27.30 21.32 -6.36
C SER A 164 -26.19 20.29 -6.46
N SER A 165 -26.41 19.07 -6.00
CA SER A 165 -25.51 17.90 -6.12
C SER A 165 -25.76 17.12 -7.40
N GLY A 166 -24.86 16.18 -7.71
CA GLY A 166 -24.96 15.28 -8.84
C GLY A 166 -23.88 15.50 -9.90
N TRP A 167 -24.14 15.05 -11.12
CA TRP A 167 -23.19 15.01 -12.22
C TRP A 167 -22.99 16.37 -12.87
N ALA A 168 -21.72 16.67 -13.23
CA ALA A 168 -21.36 17.87 -13.97
C ALA A 168 -20.29 17.56 -15.01
N PHE A 169 -20.48 18.08 -16.23
CA PHE A 169 -19.42 18.24 -17.22
C PHE A 169 -18.92 19.67 -17.16
N LEU A 170 -17.66 19.84 -16.87
CA LEU A 170 -16.99 21.12 -16.73
C LEU A 170 -15.89 21.26 -17.78
N ARG A 171 -15.78 22.43 -18.42
CA ARG A 171 -14.69 22.68 -19.36
C ARG A 171 -14.19 24.11 -19.32
N GLY A 172 -12.88 24.25 -19.47
CA GLY A 172 -12.21 25.53 -19.66
C GLY A 172 -11.20 25.44 -20.81
N SER A 173 -11.18 26.47 -21.64
CA SER A 173 -10.23 26.58 -22.76
C SER A 173 -9.26 27.73 -22.50
N LEU A 174 -8.00 27.49 -22.76
CA LEU A 174 -6.95 28.49 -22.60
C LEU A 174 -6.13 28.66 -23.89
N GLN A 175 -5.50 29.81 -23.99
CA GLN A 175 -4.47 30.09 -24.99
C GLN A 175 -3.13 30.24 -24.28
N LEU A 176 -2.19 29.39 -24.62
CA LEU A 176 -0.83 29.49 -24.11
C LEU A 176 -0.04 30.52 -24.93
N HIS A 177 0.85 31.22 -24.25
CA HIS A 177 1.84 32.03 -24.92
C HIS A 177 2.67 31.16 -25.88
N ARG A 178 2.99 31.67 -27.06
CA ARG A 178 3.82 30.97 -28.04
C ARG A 178 5.31 31.06 -27.67
N LYS A 179 5.65 30.48 -26.52
CA LYS A 179 7.00 30.41 -25.97
C LYS A 179 7.36 28.97 -25.62
N PRO A 180 8.62 28.59 -25.66
CA PRO A 180 9.04 27.26 -25.20
C PRO A 180 8.71 27.04 -23.72
N ILE A 181 7.92 26.02 -23.44
CA ILE A 181 7.57 25.62 -22.08
C ILE A 181 8.80 24.96 -21.46
N LEU A 182 9.13 25.33 -20.21
CA LEU A 182 10.10 24.66 -19.36
C LEU A 182 9.42 23.56 -18.56
N ALA A 183 8.34 23.89 -17.85
CA ALA A 183 7.53 22.99 -17.04
C ALA A 183 6.09 23.51 -16.95
N ALA A 184 5.15 22.61 -16.72
CA ALA A 184 3.78 22.97 -16.42
C ALA A 184 3.18 21.99 -15.41
N THR A 185 2.60 22.51 -14.34
CA THR A 185 1.93 21.74 -13.32
C THR A 185 0.47 22.17 -13.22
N VAL A 186 -0.45 21.21 -13.22
CA VAL A 186 -1.84 21.45 -12.91
C VAL A 186 -2.15 20.92 -11.52
N TYR A 187 -2.81 21.72 -10.72
CA TYR A 187 -3.31 21.42 -9.39
C TYR A 187 -4.84 21.39 -9.47
N ALA A 188 -5.47 20.38 -8.90
CA ALA A 188 -6.92 20.31 -8.93
C ALA A 188 -7.50 19.69 -7.67
N THR A 189 -8.65 20.19 -7.26
CA THR A 189 -9.43 19.66 -6.14
C THR A 189 -10.93 19.76 -6.43
N GLY A 190 -11.73 19.11 -5.60
CA GLY A 190 -13.18 19.17 -5.65
C GLY A 190 -13.78 18.76 -4.32
N THR A 191 -15.00 19.19 -4.05
CA THR A 191 -15.68 18.92 -2.78
C THR A 191 -16.92 18.07 -2.98
N SER A 192 -17.14 17.20 -2.02
CA SER A 192 -18.35 16.45 -1.78
C SER A 192 -18.40 16.19 -0.28
N THR A 193 -19.58 16.20 0.34
CA THR A 193 -19.68 15.86 1.75
C THR A 193 -19.75 14.35 1.96
N GLU A 194 -19.53 13.96 3.20
CA GLU A 194 -19.65 12.59 3.65
C GLU A 194 -21.02 11.98 3.25
N PRO A 195 -21.04 10.74 2.87
CA PRO A 195 -19.93 9.79 2.76
C PRO A 195 -19.51 9.49 1.30
N ALA A 196 -19.22 10.50 0.50
CA ALA A 196 -18.76 10.29 -0.90
C ALA A 196 -17.38 9.62 -0.96
N ARG A 197 -17.26 8.41 -0.50
CA ARG A 197 -16.02 7.64 -0.34
C ARG A 197 -15.47 7.16 -1.67
N GLN A 198 -15.21 8.13 -2.57
CA GLN A 198 -14.46 7.98 -3.81
C GLN A 198 -14.03 9.38 -4.27
N TYR A 199 -13.30 9.51 -5.38
CA TYR A 199 -12.91 10.81 -5.94
C TYR A 199 -14.13 11.63 -6.43
N VAL A 200 -13.94 12.94 -6.61
CA VAL A 200 -14.97 13.89 -7.04
C VAL A 200 -14.94 14.13 -8.54
N PHE A 201 -13.75 14.06 -9.17
CA PHE A 201 -13.61 14.36 -10.60
C PHE A 201 -12.66 13.37 -11.29
N ARG A 202 -12.91 13.22 -12.59
CA ARG A 202 -11.93 12.68 -13.54
C ARG A 202 -11.52 13.84 -14.46
N LEU A 203 -10.24 14.19 -14.41
CA LEU A 203 -9.66 15.32 -15.14
C LEU A 203 -9.07 14.86 -16.45
N SER A 204 -9.31 15.64 -17.51
CA SER A 204 -8.71 15.43 -18.83
C SER A 204 -8.11 16.72 -19.40
N LEU A 205 -7.11 16.56 -20.24
CA LEU A 205 -6.49 17.63 -21.02
C LEU A 205 -6.46 17.22 -22.50
N ASN A 206 -7.05 18.04 -23.34
CA ASN A 206 -7.11 17.82 -24.79
C ASN A 206 -7.67 16.44 -25.21
N GLY A 207 -8.64 15.92 -24.44
CA GLY A 207 -9.28 14.62 -24.64
C GLY A 207 -8.53 13.43 -24.05
N THR A 208 -7.41 13.66 -23.37
CA THR A 208 -6.66 12.61 -22.66
C THR A 208 -6.89 12.72 -21.16
N VAL A 209 -7.27 11.63 -20.52
CA VAL A 209 -7.44 11.58 -19.05
C VAL A 209 -6.07 11.74 -18.39
N LEU A 210 -5.96 12.66 -17.44
CA LEU A 210 -4.79 12.89 -16.60
C LEU A 210 -4.84 12.03 -15.35
N GLY A 211 -6.00 11.98 -14.69
CA GLY A 211 -6.18 11.26 -13.45
C GLY A 211 -7.56 11.52 -12.83
N VAL A 212 -7.69 11.07 -11.61
CA VAL A 212 -8.87 11.23 -10.75
C VAL A 212 -8.45 11.94 -9.46
N GLY A 213 -9.38 12.61 -8.79
CA GLY A 213 -9.07 13.32 -7.55
C GLY A 213 -10.30 14.04 -6.96
N PRO A 214 -10.09 14.74 -5.86
CA PRO A 214 -8.91 14.64 -5.00
C PRO A 214 -8.92 13.33 -4.21
N VAL A 215 -7.83 13.05 -3.50
CA VAL A 215 -7.88 12.09 -2.39
C VAL A 215 -8.76 12.65 -1.27
N ARG A 216 -9.23 11.80 -0.38
CA ARG A 216 -10.12 12.21 0.71
C ARG A 216 -9.30 12.82 1.85
N PRO A 217 -9.62 14.04 2.31
CA PRO A 217 -9.00 14.58 3.52
C PRO A 217 -9.54 13.85 4.77
N PRO A 218 -8.76 13.79 5.86
CA PRO A 218 -9.21 13.21 7.12
C PRO A 218 -10.48 13.90 7.66
N ASP A 219 -10.55 15.22 7.54
CA ASP A 219 -11.71 16.02 7.91
C ASP A 219 -12.17 16.91 6.74
N PRO A 220 -13.22 16.51 6.02
CA PRO A 220 -13.78 17.32 4.93
C PRO A 220 -14.32 18.69 5.36
N ALA A 221 -14.61 18.89 6.64
CA ALA A 221 -15.11 20.17 7.15
C ALA A 221 -14.01 21.21 7.38
N THR A 222 -12.80 20.77 7.74
CA THR A 222 -11.68 21.64 8.09
C THR A 222 -10.53 21.60 7.08
N GLY A 223 -10.47 20.59 6.22
CA GLY A 223 -9.43 20.42 5.20
C GLY A 223 -9.96 19.94 3.87
N THR A 224 -9.19 20.20 2.82
CA THR A 224 -9.43 19.69 1.47
C THR A 224 -8.08 19.42 0.83
N GLU A 225 -7.86 18.20 0.39
CA GLU A 225 -6.65 17.85 -0.32
C GLU A 225 -6.79 18.14 -1.81
N TYR A 226 -5.66 18.34 -2.47
CA TYR A 226 -5.58 18.49 -3.90
C TYR A 226 -4.49 17.62 -4.51
N SER A 227 -4.75 17.17 -5.71
CA SER A 227 -3.79 16.39 -6.50
C SER A 227 -3.08 17.29 -7.50
N ALA A 228 -1.84 16.95 -7.87
CA ALA A 228 -1.03 17.72 -8.82
C ALA A 228 -0.41 16.81 -9.89
N TRP A 229 -0.43 17.25 -11.15
CA TRP A 229 0.11 16.49 -12.28
C TRP A 229 1.08 17.31 -13.10
N ASP A 230 2.14 16.68 -13.60
CA ASP A 230 2.97 17.23 -14.67
C ASP A 230 2.21 17.15 -16.01
N VAL A 231 1.93 18.28 -16.59
CA VAL A 231 1.26 18.40 -17.90
C VAL A 231 2.15 19.02 -18.97
N THR A 232 3.45 19.10 -18.71
CA THR A 232 4.43 19.75 -19.62
C THR A 232 4.36 19.20 -21.04
N SER A 233 4.34 17.87 -21.18
CA SER A 233 4.30 17.17 -22.47
C SER A 233 2.90 17.10 -23.10
N ALA A 234 1.84 17.24 -22.30
CA ALA A 234 0.45 17.15 -22.74
C ALA A 234 -0.08 18.49 -23.31
N LEU A 235 0.55 19.60 -22.93
CA LEU A 235 0.18 20.93 -23.42
C LEU A 235 0.70 21.16 -24.85
N ARG A 236 -0.13 21.87 -25.62
CA ARG A 236 0.16 22.26 -26.99
C ARG A 236 0.36 23.78 -27.08
N ALA A 237 1.18 24.24 -28.01
CA ALA A 237 1.27 25.66 -28.30
C ALA A 237 -0.09 26.20 -28.80
N GLY A 238 -0.59 27.26 -28.18
CA GLY A 238 -1.89 27.87 -28.52
C GLY A 238 -3.05 27.25 -27.69
N ALA A 239 -4.07 26.77 -28.39
CA ALA A 239 -5.32 26.35 -27.76
C ALA A 239 -5.18 24.99 -27.01
N ASN A 240 -5.61 24.97 -25.77
CA ASN A 240 -5.74 23.77 -24.94
C ASN A 240 -7.10 23.79 -24.25
N THR A 241 -7.61 22.61 -23.89
CA THR A 241 -8.86 22.47 -23.17
C THR A 241 -8.71 21.47 -22.04
N PHE A 242 -9.06 21.93 -20.84
CA PHE A 242 -9.28 21.04 -19.69
C PHE A 242 -10.76 20.68 -19.62
N GLY A 243 -11.03 19.42 -19.33
CA GLY A 243 -12.36 18.91 -19.03
C GLY A 243 -12.38 18.15 -17.72
N ALA A 244 -13.45 18.30 -16.96
CA ALA A 244 -13.70 17.48 -15.79
C ALA A 244 -15.11 16.88 -15.87
N LEU A 245 -15.20 15.55 -15.81
CA LEU A 245 -16.44 14.87 -15.47
C LEU A 245 -16.44 14.65 -13.96
N ALA A 246 -17.37 15.30 -13.29
CA ALA A 246 -17.41 15.36 -11.84
C ALA A 246 -18.75 14.90 -11.28
N TYR A 247 -18.70 14.31 -10.09
CA TYR A 247 -19.88 13.99 -9.30
C TYR A 247 -19.68 14.46 -7.86
N SER A 248 -20.69 15.06 -7.29
CA SER A 248 -20.70 15.45 -5.89
C SER A 248 -22.07 15.13 -5.28
N ASP A 249 -22.05 14.51 -4.12
CA ASP A 249 -23.25 14.20 -3.34
C ASP A 249 -23.89 15.48 -2.77
N SER A 250 -23.06 16.39 -2.25
CA SER A 250 -23.50 17.68 -1.72
C SER A 250 -22.36 18.69 -1.71
N HIS A 251 -22.70 20.00 -1.60
CA HIS A 251 -21.74 21.12 -1.62
C HIS A 251 -20.76 21.08 -2.79
N PRO A 252 -21.25 20.88 -4.02
CA PRO A 252 -20.42 20.61 -5.19
C PRO A 252 -19.52 21.78 -5.54
N SER A 253 -18.24 21.47 -5.71
CA SER A 253 -17.22 22.44 -6.12
C SER A 253 -16.10 21.72 -6.86
N PHE A 254 -15.51 22.38 -7.86
CA PHE A 254 -14.33 21.95 -8.59
C PHE A 254 -13.43 23.16 -8.79
N GLN A 255 -12.15 23.00 -8.47
CA GLN A 255 -11.13 24.04 -8.60
C GLN A 255 -9.90 23.47 -9.27
N LEU A 256 -9.36 24.22 -10.24
CA LEU A 256 -8.16 23.86 -10.97
C LEU A 256 -7.31 25.09 -11.21
N GLU A 257 -6.01 24.98 -10.89
CA GLU A 257 -5.00 25.98 -11.24
C GLU A 257 -3.86 25.35 -12.05
N LEU A 258 -3.55 25.95 -13.19
CA LEU A 258 -2.43 25.58 -14.05
C LEU A 258 -1.34 26.65 -13.95
N ILE A 259 -0.13 26.20 -13.68
CA ILE A 259 1.06 27.04 -13.70
C ILE A 259 1.97 26.58 -14.83
N VAL A 260 2.28 27.47 -15.76
CA VAL A 260 3.21 27.23 -16.87
C VAL A 260 4.46 28.09 -16.67
N GLN A 261 5.61 27.46 -16.57
CA GLN A 261 6.92 28.11 -16.53
C GLN A 261 7.55 28.04 -17.92
N TYR A 262 7.95 29.17 -18.45
CA TYR A 262 8.58 29.26 -19.78
C TYR A 262 10.11 29.29 -19.64
N LYS A 263 10.82 28.87 -20.71
CA LYS A 263 12.31 28.84 -20.71
C LYS A 263 12.96 30.23 -20.60
N ASP A 264 12.20 31.29 -20.86
CA ASP A 264 12.65 32.70 -20.71
C ASP A 264 12.48 33.22 -19.28
N GLY A 265 12.03 32.37 -18.32
CA GLY A 265 11.80 32.72 -16.93
C GLY A 265 10.42 33.34 -16.66
N THR A 266 9.60 33.57 -17.67
CA THR A 266 8.23 34.08 -17.46
C THR A 266 7.29 32.94 -17.01
N ARG A 267 6.19 33.32 -16.31
CA ARG A 267 5.16 32.41 -15.79
C ARG A 267 3.78 32.80 -16.34
N GLN A 268 2.93 31.83 -16.58
CA GLN A 268 1.51 32.03 -16.89
C GLN A 268 0.69 31.20 -15.93
N VAL A 269 -0.28 31.86 -15.27
CA VAL A 269 -1.27 31.18 -14.38
C VAL A 269 -2.61 31.20 -15.11
N TRP A 270 -3.35 30.11 -15.04
CA TRP A 270 -4.69 29.98 -15.58
C TRP A 270 -5.47 28.91 -14.81
N GLY A 271 -6.80 29.06 -14.72
CA GLY A 271 -7.59 28.04 -14.07
C GLY A 271 -9.10 28.27 -14.09
N THR A 272 -9.79 27.70 -13.11
CA THR A 272 -11.24 27.80 -12.97
C THR A 272 -11.67 29.23 -12.69
N GLY A 273 -12.88 29.59 -13.13
CA GLY A 273 -13.43 30.92 -12.98
C GLY A 273 -14.56 31.21 -13.98
N PRO A 274 -14.93 32.49 -14.19
CA PRO A 274 -16.12 32.86 -14.96
C PRO A 274 -16.10 32.44 -16.43
N ASN A 275 -14.93 32.12 -16.98
CA ASN A 275 -14.77 31.72 -18.39
C ASN A 275 -15.03 30.23 -18.61
N TRP A 276 -15.23 29.47 -17.54
CA TRP A 276 -15.56 28.06 -17.64
C TRP A 276 -17.02 27.86 -18.01
N ARG A 277 -17.29 26.72 -18.65
CA ARG A 277 -18.63 26.26 -19.03
C ARG A 277 -18.96 25.01 -18.28
N GLY A 278 -20.23 24.90 -17.88
CA GLY A 278 -20.79 23.73 -17.22
C GLY A 278 -22.01 23.19 -17.92
N LEU A 279 -22.19 21.89 -17.89
CA LEU A 279 -23.38 21.16 -18.33
C LEU A 279 -23.82 20.25 -17.20
N ASP A 280 -25.10 20.32 -16.80
CA ASP A 280 -25.71 19.34 -15.91
C ASP A 280 -25.65 17.94 -16.53
N GLY A 281 -25.01 17.00 -15.82
CA GLY A 281 -24.78 15.63 -16.31
C GLY A 281 -25.94 14.67 -16.08
N GLY A 282 -27.02 15.11 -15.44
CA GLY A 282 -28.14 14.23 -15.08
C GLY A 282 -28.94 13.67 -16.25
N ALA A 283 -28.78 14.23 -17.47
CA ALA A 283 -29.35 13.64 -18.67
C ALA A 283 -28.50 12.49 -19.21
N ALA A 284 -27.19 12.57 -19.07
CA ALA A 284 -26.25 11.50 -19.47
C ALA A 284 -26.19 10.39 -18.40
N TYR A 285 -26.47 10.71 -17.15
CA TYR A 285 -26.53 9.77 -16.02
C TYR A 285 -27.88 9.90 -15.33
N PRO A 286 -28.94 9.31 -15.90
CA PRO A 286 -30.32 9.54 -15.46
C PRO A 286 -30.70 8.81 -14.16
N ALA A 287 -29.95 7.80 -13.73
CA ALA A 287 -30.21 7.06 -12.51
C ALA A 287 -29.95 7.93 -11.28
N ALA A 288 -30.80 7.74 -10.28
CA ALA A 288 -30.63 8.35 -8.95
C ALA A 288 -30.25 7.29 -7.93
N GLY A 289 -29.58 7.69 -6.85
CA GLY A 289 -29.21 6.83 -5.73
C GLY A 289 -27.76 6.40 -5.73
N SER A 290 -27.42 5.61 -4.72
CA SER A 290 -26.08 5.06 -4.50
C SER A 290 -26.05 3.57 -4.81
N VAL A 291 -24.89 3.07 -5.23
CA VAL A 291 -24.67 1.61 -5.38
C VAL A 291 -24.58 0.93 -4.01
N SER A 292 -24.17 1.66 -2.98
CA SER A 292 -24.19 1.22 -1.58
C SER A 292 -25.33 1.89 -0.83
N PRO A 293 -26.25 1.13 -0.23
CA PRO A 293 -27.34 1.70 0.54
C PRO A 293 -26.95 2.08 1.98
N GLN A 294 -25.81 1.62 2.49
CA GLN A 294 -25.47 1.67 3.92
C GLN A 294 -24.11 2.30 4.23
N TYR A 295 -23.09 2.08 3.41
CA TYR A 295 -21.71 2.35 3.80
C TYR A 295 -21.12 3.61 3.15
N TYR A 296 -21.45 3.89 1.89
CA TYR A 296 -20.87 5.03 1.17
C TYR A 296 -21.79 5.56 0.08
N ALA A 297 -21.61 6.80 -0.30
CA ALA A 297 -22.28 7.40 -1.44
C ALA A 297 -21.42 7.29 -2.71
N ALA A 298 -21.83 6.43 -3.64
CA ALA A 298 -21.25 6.39 -4.99
C ALA A 298 -22.39 6.24 -6.00
N PRO A 299 -22.39 7.01 -7.11
CA PRO A 299 -23.53 7.03 -8.01
C PRO A 299 -23.74 5.71 -8.75
N VAL A 300 -25.00 5.38 -8.99
CA VAL A 300 -25.37 4.43 -10.04
C VAL A 300 -24.98 5.04 -11.39
N GLU A 301 -24.34 4.27 -12.26
CA GLU A 301 -23.81 4.76 -13.55
C GLU A 301 -24.58 4.19 -14.75
N ASP A 302 -25.91 4.27 -14.70
CA ASP A 302 -26.72 4.12 -15.91
C ASP A 302 -26.36 5.25 -16.87
N LEU A 303 -25.73 4.90 -17.98
CA LEU A 303 -25.20 5.89 -18.93
C LEU A 303 -26.09 5.95 -20.17
N ASP A 304 -26.63 7.12 -20.48
CA ASP A 304 -27.23 7.43 -21.78
C ASP A 304 -26.21 8.09 -22.70
N ALA A 305 -25.63 7.30 -23.60
CA ALA A 305 -24.63 7.78 -24.54
C ALA A 305 -25.20 8.73 -25.60
N GLU A 306 -26.51 8.78 -25.85
CA GLU A 306 -27.12 9.78 -26.73
C GLU A 306 -27.05 11.19 -26.12
N ARG A 307 -27.00 11.26 -24.80
CA ARG A 307 -26.95 12.50 -24.01
C ARG A 307 -25.55 12.87 -23.55
N TYR A 308 -24.59 11.94 -23.66
CA TYR A 308 -23.22 12.18 -23.23
C TYR A 308 -22.50 13.13 -24.22
N PRO A 309 -21.90 14.23 -23.76
CA PRO A 309 -21.28 15.22 -24.65
C PRO A 309 -19.87 14.77 -25.11
N PHE A 310 -19.79 13.73 -25.92
CA PHE A 310 -18.51 13.19 -26.40
C PHE A 310 -17.57 14.27 -26.94
N GLY A 311 -16.31 14.24 -26.55
CA GLY A 311 -15.30 15.21 -26.94
C GLY A 311 -15.39 16.56 -26.23
N PHE A 312 -16.24 16.70 -25.20
CA PHE A 312 -16.41 17.95 -24.45
C PHE A 312 -15.08 18.52 -23.91
N ASP A 313 -14.10 17.67 -23.70
CA ASP A 313 -12.78 17.96 -23.18
C ASP A 313 -11.71 18.20 -24.28
N THR A 314 -12.14 18.33 -25.54
CA THR A 314 -11.24 18.58 -26.67
C THR A 314 -11.30 20.03 -27.15
N PRO A 315 -10.21 20.60 -27.75
CA PRO A 315 -10.19 21.97 -28.21
C PRO A 315 -11.21 22.28 -29.33
N GLY A 316 -11.60 21.28 -30.13
CA GLY A 316 -12.55 21.48 -31.26
C GLY A 316 -14.02 21.48 -30.87
N TYR A 317 -14.36 21.05 -29.66
CA TYR A 317 -15.75 20.96 -29.20
C TYR A 317 -16.35 22.35 -28.97
N GLN A 318 -17.59 22.54 -29.46
CA GLN A 318 -18.33 23.79 -29.27
C GLN A 318 -19.45 23.61 -28.25
N PRO A 319 -19.36 24.20 -27.04
CA PRO A 319 -20.36 24.05 -26.00
C PRO A 319 -21.59 24.91 -26.32
N ALA A 320 -22.56 24.37 -27.08
CA ALA A 320 -23.75 25.06 -27.50
C ALA A 320 -24.77 25.24 -26.39
N ALA A 321 -25.36 26.42 -26.26
CA ALA A 321 -26.42 26.69 -25.27
C ALA A 321 -27.66 25.81 -25.51
N ALA A 322 -28.01 25.51 -26.76
CA ALA A 322 -29.10 24.61 -27.13
C ALA A 322 -28.88 23.18 -26.62
N ALA A 323 -27.64 22.76 -26.35
CA ALA A 323 -27.28 21.47 -25.74
C ALA A 323 -27.19 21.57 -24.19
N GLY A 324 -27.62 22.68 -23.59
CA GLY A 324 -27.63 22.86 -22.13
C GLY A 324 -26.35 23.45 -21.52
N TRP A 325 -25.32 23.76 -22.33
CA TRP A 325 -24.10 24.40 -21.83
C TRP A 325 -24.35 25.84 -21.39
N THR A 326 -23.99 26.17 -20.18
CA THR A 326 -24.09 27.51 -19.59
C THR A 326 -22.74 27.97 -19.05
N PRO A 327 -22.55 29.29 -18.78
CA PRO A 327 -21.45 29.71 -17.92
C PRO A 327 -21.48 28.91 -16.60
N ALA A 328 -20.33 28.41 -16.18
CA ALA A 328 -20.22 27.72 -14.89
C ALA A 328 -20.57 28.67 -13.74
N VAL A 329 -21.15 28.11 -12.68
CA VAL A 329 -21.51 28.87 -11.48
C VAL A 329 -20.29 28.93 -10.57
N LEU A 330 -19.88 30.13 -10.19
CA LEU A 330 -18.84 30.34 -9.20
C LEU A 330 -19.28 29.82 -7.83
N ARG A 331 -18.36 29.21 -7.11
CA ARG A 331 -18.56 28.65 -5.78
C ARG A 331 -17.70 29.41 -4.77
N PRO A 332 -18.02 29.33 -3.48
CA PRO A 332 -17.15 29.86 -2.43
C PRO A 332 -15.73 29.31 -2.54
N ALA A 333 -14.76 30.08 -2.12
CA ALA A 333 -13.37 29.63 -2.05
C ALA A 333 -13.26 28.41 -1.13
N ILE A 334 -12.46 27.44 -1.55
CA ILE A 334 -12.12 26.26 -0.73
C ILE A 334 -10.98 26.70 0.20
N THR A 335 -11.08 26.34 1.46
CA THR A 335 -10.10 26.67 2.50
C THR A 335 -9.43 25.40 3.03
N GLY A 336 -8.31 25.53 3.72
CA GLY A 336 -7.59 24.41 4.30
C GLY A 336 -6.98 23.47 3.24
N LEU A 337 -6.60 24.02 2.07
CA LEU A 337 -6.03 23.25 0.98
C LEU A 337 -4.62 22.73 1.36
N ALA A 338 -4.44 21.40 1.24
CA ALA A 338 -3.17 20.72 1.41
C ALA A 338 -2.88 19.81 0.20
N PRO A 339 -1.60 19.63 -0.19
CA PRO A 339 -1.27 18.67 -1.22
C PRO A 339 -1.51 17.24 -0.73
N ASP A 340 -1.94 16.36 -1.65
CA ASP A 340 -1.88 14.91 -1.45
C ASP A 340 -0.43 14.50 -1.18
N PRO A 341 -0.12 13.89 -0.02
CA PRO A 341 1.25 13.51 0.30
C PRO A 341 1.71 12.23 -0.39
N ALA A 342 0.78 11.43 -0.92
CA ALA A 342 1.06 10.21 -1.66
C ALA A 342 1.07 10.44 -3.17
N ALA A 343 1.50 9.45 -3.94
CA ALA A 343 1.45 9.52 -5.39
C ALA A 343 0.00 9.43 -5.91
N ASN A 344 -0.31 10.17 -6.97
CA ASN A 344 -1.63 10.11 -7.57
C ASN A 344 -1.94 8.71 -8.12
N MET A 345 -3.13 8.20 -7.83
CA MET A 345 -3.66 6.99 -8.45
C MET A 345 -3.73 7.13 -9.97
N VAL A 346 -3.37 6.08 -10.69
CA VAL A 346 -3.41 6.03 -12.15
C VAL A 346 -4.47 5.06 -12.64
N LEU A 347 -5.11 5.39 -13.77
CA LEU A 347 -6.07 4.51 -14.44
C LEU A 347 -5.33 3.62 -15.44
N THR A 348 -5.22 2.34 -15.13
CA THR A 348 -4.55 1.33 -15.97
C THR A 348 -5.56 0.38 -16.61
N ALA A 349 -5.39 0.10 -17.91
CA ALA A 349 -6.29 -0.77 -18.64
C ALA A 349 -5.82 -2.23 -18.56
N HIS A 350 -6.60 -3.09 -17.91
CA HIS A 350 -6.37 -4.53 -17.80
C HIS A 350 -7.35 -5.30 -18.69
N LYS A 351 -6.84 -6.24 -19.48
CA LYS A 351 -7.66 -7.10 -20.33
C LYS A 351 -8.18 -8.28 -19.53
N PRO A 352 -9.41 -8.79 -19.85
CA PRO A 352 -9.87 -10.04 -19.25
C PRO A 352 -8.96 -11.20 -19.68
N VAL A 353 -8.64 -12.07 -18.74
CA VAL A 353 -7.88 -13.31 -19.00
C VAL A 353 -8.76 -14.35 -19.70
N LYS A 354 -10.09 -14.23 -19.53
CA LYS A 354 -11.06 -15.11 -20.19
C LYS A 354 -12.32 -14.35 -20.54
N VAL A 355 -12.85 -14.61 -21.76
CA VAL A 355 -14.15 -14.14 -22.21
C VAL A 355 -14.97 -15.36 -22.62
N THR A 356 -16.08 -15.60 -21.94
CA THR A 356 -16.96 -16.75 -22.19
C THR A 356 -18.27 -16.24 -22.77
N ALA A 357 -18.63 -16.71 -23.96
CA ALA A 357 -19.95 -16.46 -24.53
C ALA A 357 -20.99 -17.40 -23.88
N LEU A 358 -22.01 -16.81 -23.26
CA LEU A 358 -23.09 -17.53 -22.56
C LEU A 358 -24.37 -17.66 -23.42
N GLY A 359 -24.40 -16.99 -24.57
CA GLY A 359 -25.51 -16.93 -25.50
C GLY A 359 -25.44 -15.67 -26.35
N PRO A 360 -26.41 -15.45 -27.25
CA PRO A 360 -26.43 -14.25 -28.09
C PRO A 360 -26.42 -12.96 -27.24
N GLY A 361 -25.41 -12.13 -27.45
CA GLY A 361 -25.23 -10.86 -26.73
C GLY A 361 -24.94 -11.00 -25.23
N ARG A 362 -24.68 -12.20 -24.70
CA ARG A 362 -24.39 -12.43 -23.28
C ARG A 362 -23.00 -13.01 -23.08
N TYR A 363 -22.19 -12.38 -22.26
CA TYR A 363 -20.78 -12.72 -22.04
C TYR A 363 -20.43 -12.63 -20.56
N LEU A 364 -19.54 -13.54 -20.12
CA LEU A 364 -18.87 -13.50 -18.82
C LEU A 364 -17.39 -13.18 -19.06
N LEU A 365 -16.92 -12.13 -18.42
CA LEU A 365 -15.52 -11.70 -18.44
C LEU A 365 -14.89 -12.09 -17.09
N ASP A 366 -13.74 -12.77 -17.09
CA ASP A 366 -12.91 -13.04 -15.92
C ASP A 366 -11.59 -12.28 -16.08
N PHE A 367 -11.24 -11.45 -15.11
CA PHE A 367 -10.00 -10.67 -15.08
C PHE A 367 -8.88 -11.40 -14.33
N GLY A 368 -9.15 -12.57 -13.76
CA GLY A 368 -8.17 -13.42 -13.05
C GLY A 368 -7.90 -12.96 -11.62
N VAL A 369 -7.81 -11.66 -11.40
CA VAL A 369 -7.56 -11.03 -10.10
C VAL A 369 -8.57 -9.90 -9.86
N THR A 370 -8.70 -9.49 -8.59
CA THR A 370 -9.54 -8.35 -8.23
C THR A 370 -9.10 -7.08 -8.96
N GLN A 371 -10.06 -6.34 -9.45
CA GLN A 371 -9.92 -5.00 -10.02
C GLN A 371 -10.69 -4.02 -9.15
N VAL A 372 -10.04 -2.96 -8.69
CA VAL A 372 -10.70 -1.78 -8.14
C VAL A 372 -10.77 -0.76 -9.26
N GLY A 373 -11.92 -0.65 -9.93
CA GLY A 373 -11.99 0.18 -11.15
C GLY A 373 -13.34 0.06 -11.85
N GLY A 374 -13.38 0.39 -13.13
CA GLY A 374 -14.57 0.32 -13.95
C GLY A 374 -14.37 -0.45 -15.25
N LEU A 375 -15.45 -0.88 -15.87
CA LEU A 375 -15.41 -1.52 -17.19
C LEU A 375 -15.31 -0.47 -18.29
N ARG A 376 -14.52 -0.76 -19.32
CA ARG A 376 -14.50 -0.04 -20.60
C ARG A 376 -14.86 -1.01 -21.73
N LEU A 377 -15.86 -0.61 -22.53
CA LEU A 377 -16.30 -1.35 -23.71
C LEU A 377 -16.20 -0.49 -24.95
N THR A 378 -15.66 -1.07 -26.03
CA THR A 378 -15.78 -0.49 -27.38
C THR A 378 -16.80 -1.30 -28.16
N LEU A 379 -17.92 -0.67 -28.51
CA LEU A 379 -19.10 -1.28 -29.10
C LEU A 379 -19.48 -0.59 -30.41
N ASP A 380 -20.05 -1.35 -31.34
CA ASP A 380 -20.71 -0.85 -32.53
C ASP A 380 -22.15 -1.37 -32.53
N GLY A 381 -23.12 -0.50 -32.30
CA GLY A 381 -24.51 -0.86 -32.14
C GLY A 381 -25.47 0.23 -32.61
N THR A 382 -26.78 -0.03 -32.47
CA THR A 382 -27.83 0.91 -32.86
C THR A 382 -28.17 1.86 -31.72
N ALA A 383 -28.57 3.10 -32.04
CA ALA A 383 -29.04 4.05 -31.05
C ALA A 383 -30.24 3.49 -30.26
N GLY A 384 -30.23 3.67 -28.95
CA GLY A 384 -31.24 3.17 -28.02
C GLY A 384 -31.05 1.72 -27.59
N GLU A 385 -30.13 0.94 -28.19
CA GLU A 385 -29.78 -0.39 -27.67
C GLU A 385 -29.19 -0.29 -26.26
N ARG A 386 -29.58 -1.25 -25.42
CA ARG A 386 -29.23 -1.27 -24.00
C ARG A 386 -28.28 -2.42 -23.68
N VAL A 387 -27.17 -2.10 -23.06
CA VAL A 387 -26.17 -3.04 -22.57
C VAL A 387 -26.21 -3.04 -21.05
N ARG A 388 -26.56 -4.17 -20.47
CA ARG A 388 -26.57 -4.36 -19.02
C ARG A 388 -25.25 -4.93 -18.57
N ILE A 389 -24.71 -4.38 -17.48
CA ILE A 389 -23.42 -4.74 -16.90
C ILE A 389 -23.65 -5.11 -15.44
N LEU A 390 -23.21 -6.31 -15.06
CA LEU A 390 -23.24 -6.82 -13.69
C LEU A 390 -21.80 -7.13 -13.30
N SER A 391 -21.30 -6.54 -12.20
CA SER A 391 -19.94 -6.76 -11.72
C SER A 391 -19.95 -7.42 -10.34
N GLY A 392 -18.92 -8.18 -10.01
CA GLY A 392 -18.81 -8.79 -8.70
C GLY A 392 -17.47 -9.48 -8.45
N GLU A 393 -17.18 -9.68 -7.18
CA GLU A 393 -15.92 -10.27 -6.73
C GLU A 393 -15.84 -11.77 -7.01
N VAL A 394 -16.99 -12.46 -6.96
CA VAL A 394 -17.12 -13.91 -7.18
C VAL A 394 -18.35 -14.24 -8.03
N LEU A 395 -18.45 -15.47 -8.48
CA LEU A 395 -19.61 -15.98 -9.19
C LEU A 395 -20.68 -16.48 -8.20
N SER A 396 -21.95 -16.34 -8.56
CA SER A 396 -23.09 -16.99 -7.88
C SER A 396 -23.37 -18.38 -8.44
N SER A 397 -23.00 -18.62 -9.70
CA SER A 397 -23.00 -19.89 -10.40
C SER A 397 -21.96 -19.83 -11.54
N PRO A 398 -21.58 -20.94 -12.18
CA PRO A 398 -20.58 -20.93 -13.25
C PRO A 398 -20.81 -19.91 -14.37
N ASP A 399 -22.06 -19.49 -14.57
CA ASP A 399 -22.50 -18.63 -15.67
C ASP A 399 -23.09 -17.29 -15.19
N SER A 400 -22.95 -16.94 -13.91
CA SER A 400 -23.60 -15.74 -13.35
C SER A 400 -22.74 -15.07 -12.28
N VAL A 401 -22.62 -13.75 -12.39
CA VAL A 401 -21.90 -12.93 -11.44
C VAL A 401 -22.74 -12.66 -10.19
N ARG A 402 -22.13 -12.72 -9.02
CA ARG A 402 -22.74 -12.29 -7.77
C ARG A 402 -22.64 -10.76 -7.66
N TYR A 403 -23.53 -10.06 -8.33
CA TYR A 403 -23.57 -8.59 -8.41
C TYR A 403 -24.26 -7.90 -7.23
N LYS A 404 -25.01 -8.66 -6.42
CA LYS A 404 -25.47 -8.22 -5.09
C LYS A 404 -24.48 -8.71 -4.08
N LEU A 405 -23.69 -7.78 -3.56
CA LEU A 405 -22.62 -8.11 -2.63
C LEU A 405 -23.19 -8.47 -1.25
N SER A 406 -22.41 -9.12 -0.42
CA SER A 406 -22.83 -9.50 0.95
C SER A 406 -23.15 -8.28 1.82
N ALA A 407 -22.48 -7.17 1.60
CA ALA A 407 -22.69 -5.90 2.28
C ALA A 407 -23.99 -5.17 1.87
N GLY A 408 -24.71 -5.68 0.86
CA GLY A 408 -25.92 -5.07 0.36
C GLY A 408 -25.74 -4.20 -0.87
N ASP A 409 -24.52 -3.94 -1.28
CA ASP A 409 -24.19 -3.18 -2.48
C ASP A 409 -24.69 -3.89 -3.74
N THR A 410 -25.12 -3.11 -4.72
CA THR A 410 -25.62 -3.63 -5.99
C THR A 410 -24.83 -3.05 -7.15
N TYR A 411 -24.04 -3.89 -7.79
CA TYR A 411 -23.22 -3.53 -8.95
C TYR A 411 -23.92 -3.93 -10.25
N ALA A 412 -24.94 -3.16 -10.62
CA ALA A 412 -25.76 -3.39 -11.81
C ALA A 412 -26.07 -2.06 -12.48
N ASP A 413 -25.48 -1.84 -13.65
CA ASP A 413 -25.61 -0.61 -14.41
C ASP A 413 -26.09 -0.93 -15.84
N THR A 414 -26.75 0.03 -16.50
CA THR A 414 -27.26 -0.11 -17.87
C THR A 414 -26.76 1.05 -18.73
N TRP A 415 -26.12 0.73 -19.85
CA TRP A 415 -25.68 1.72 -20.81
C TRP A 415 -26.58 1.71 -22.06
N THR A 416 -27.10 2.86 -22.44
CA THR A 416 -27.85 3.09 -23.66
C THR A 416 -26.91 3.60 -24.74
N LEU A 417 -26.85 2.93 -25.89
CA LEU A 417 -25.95 3.25 -26.98
C LEU A 417 -26.45 4.43 -27.80
N ARG A 418 -25.54 5.27 -28.32
CA ARG A 418 -25.86 6.38 -29.23
C ARG A 418 -25.93 6.01 -30.70
N GLY A 419 -25.58 4.75 -31.06
CA GLY A 419 -25.42 4.28 -32.43
C GLY A 419 -24.01 4.45 -32.97
N GLY A 420 -23.61 3.51 -33.84
CA GLY A 420 -22.28 3.42 -34.43
C GLY A 420 -21.20 3.04 -33.42
N GLN A 421 -19.95 3.12 -33.88
CA GLN A 421 -18.82 2.77 -32.99
C GLN A 421 -18.64 3.81 -31.90
N GLN A 422 -18.53 3.31 -30.66
CA GLN A 422 -18.35 4.14 -29.46
C GLN A 422 -17.57 3.39 -28.39
N THR A 423 -16.82 4.14 -27.57
CA THR A 423 -16.16 3.62 -26.36
C THR A 423 -16.86 4.23 -25.15
N LEU A 424 -17.41 3.37 -24.31
CA LEU A 424 -18.05 3.71 -23.04
C LEU A 424 -17.22 3.18 -21.88
N GLN A 425 -17.22 3.90 -20.77
CA GLN A 425 -16.48 3.52 -19.60
C GLN A 425 -17.11 4.09 -18.33
N TYR A 426 -16.95 3.38 -17.23
CA TYR A 426 -17.30 3.89 -15.91
C TYR A 426 -16.52 5.16 -15.57
N TRP A 427 -17.13 6.03 -14.80
CA TRP A 427 -16.48 7.16 -14.17
C TRP A 427 -15.94 6.77 -12.79
N GLY A 428 -16.77 6.19 -11.92
CA GLY A 428 -16.39 5.70 -10.59
C GLY A 428 -15.78 4.30 -10.63
N TYR A 429 -15.53 3.73 -9.46
CA TYR A 429 -15.03 2.37 -9.37
C TYR A 429 -16.03 1.40 -8.75
N ARG A 430 -15.88 0.15 -9.11
CA ARG A 430 -16.47 -1.05 -8.54
C ARG A 430 -15.33 -1.97 -8.15
N VAL A 431 -15.58 -2.94 -7.29
CA VAL A 431 -14.61 -3.98 -6.93
C VAL A 431 -15.09 -5.30 -7.51
N PHE A 432 -14.32 -5.86 -8.43
CA PHE A 432 -14.76 -7.06 -9.16
C PHE A 432 -13.58 -7.86 -9.69
N ARG A 433 -13.79 -9.15 -9.82
CA ARG A 433 -13.02 -10.05 -10.68
C ARG A 433 -13.81 -10.41 -11.93
N TYR A 434 -15.13 -10.54 -11.78
CA TYR A 434 -16.02 -11.00 -12.84
C TYR A 434 -16.98 -9.91 -13.28
N VAL A 435 -17.26 -9.88 -14.61
CA VAL A 435 -18.27 -9.00 -15.18
C VAL A 435 -19.14 -9.80 -16.14
N GLU A 436 -20.46 -9.75 -15.95
CA GLU A 436 -21.44 -10.27 -16.90
C GLU A 436 -21.99 -9.12 -17.72
N VAL A 437 -21.94 -9.23 -19.04
CA VAL A 437 -22.49 -8.25 -19.98
C VAL A 437 -23.63 -8.90 -20.77
N THR A 438 -24.80 -8.26 -20.80
CA THR A 438 -25.98 -8.71 -21.56
C THR A 438 -26.45 -7.60 -22.50
N GLY A 439 -26.88 -7.96 -23.71
CA GLY A 439 -27.29 -7.02 -24.74
C GLY A 439 -26.12 -6.44 -25.53
N ALA A 440 -24.96 -7.09 -25.53
CA ALA A 440 -23.84 -6.67 -26.36
C ALA A 440 -24.18 -6.82 -27.85
N PRO A 441 -24.11 -5.74 -28.67
CA PRO A 441 -24.51 -5.80 -30.09
C PRO A 441 -23.55 -6.58 -30.98
N GLN A 442 -22.34 -6.82 -30.46
CA GLN A 442 -21.26 -7.54 -31.15
C GLN A 442 -20.54 -8.47 -30.22
N PRO A 443 -19.74 -9.43 -30.74
CA PRO A 443 -18.89 -10.27 -29.89
C PRO A 443 -17.93 -9.46 -29.01
N LEU A 444 -17.92 -9.78 -27.70
CA LEU A 444 -16.94 -9.25 -26.76
C LEU A 444 -15.68 -10.12 -26.78
N THR A 445 -14.53 -9.47 -26.74
CA THR A 445 -13.21 -10.07 -26.77
C THR A 445 -12.24 -9.21 -25.93
N ALA A 446 -11.07 -9.72 -25.64
CA ALA A 446 -10.02 -8.96 -24.97
C ALA A 446 -9.52 -7.73 -25.80
N ALA A 447 -9.95 -7.58 -27.05
CA ALA A 447 -9.60 -6.42 -27.87
C ALA A 447 -10.55 -5.23 -27.66
N ASN A 448 -11.83 -5.48 -27.35
CA ASN A 448 -12.85 -4.46 -27.18
C ASN A 448 -13.38 -4.33 -25.75
N THR A 449 -12.74 -5.02 -24.78
CA THR A 449 -13.08 -4.98 -23.35
C THR A 449 -11.83 -4.75 -22.51
N ALA A 450 -11.96 -3.94 -21.47
CA ALA A 450 -10.91 -3.77 -20.46
C ALA A 450 -11.53 -3.34 -19.12
N ALA A 451 -10.90 -3.72 -18.01
CA ALA A 451 -11.07 -3.01 -16.75
C ALA A 451 -10.15 -1.79 -16.75
N LEU A 452 -10.66 -0.65 -16.31
CA LEU A 452 -9.86 0.53 -15.96
C LEU A 452 -9.62 0.51 -14.46
N ALA A 453 -8.55 -0.13 -14.05
CA ALA A 453 -8.19 -0.23 -12.66
C ALA A 453 -7.55 1.06 -12.15
N LEU A 454 -7.91 1.47 -10.94
CA LEU A 454 -7.18 2.42 -10.14
C LEU A 454 -5.97 1.69 -9.58
N VAL A 455 -4.78 2.15 -9.90
CA VAL A 455 -3.53 1.53 -9.47
C VAL A 455 -2.68 2.58 -8.80
N TYR A 456 -2.19 2.29 -7.60
CA TYR A 456 -1.14 3.09 -6.99
C TYR A 456 0.17 2.84 -7.74
N PRO A 457 0.89 3.90 -8.14
CA PRO A 457 2.07 3.75 -9.00
C PRO A 457 3.33 3.31 -8.23
N GLY A 458 3.22 2.29 -7.39
CA GLY A 458 4.35 1.64 -6.72
C GLY A 458 5.31 0.96 -7.70
N GLN A 459 6.26 0.21 -7.20
CA GLN A 459 7.24 -0.54 -8.00
C GLN A 459 6.87 -2.04 -8.09
N PRO A 460 5.87 -2.44 -8.89
CA PRO A 460 5.32 -3.81 -8.84
C PRO A 460 6.32 -4.89 -9.24
N ALA A 461 7.39 -4.55 -9.95
CA ALA A 461 8.47 -5.47 -10.30
C ALA A 461 9.54 -5.61 -9.19
N ALA A 462 9.40 -4.87 -8.07
CA ALA A 462 10.43 -4.82 -7.03
C ALA A 462 10.54 -6.14 -6.25
N SER A 463 9.47 -6.94 -6.16
CA SER A 463 9.50 -8.21 -5.45
C SER A 463 9.24 -9.40 -6.37
N ALA A 464 10.00 -10.45 -6.17
CA ALA A 464 9.83 -11.74 -6.83
C ALA A 464 10.11 -12.88 -5.85
N MET A 465 9.40 -14.00 -5.97
CA MET A 465 9.62 -15.17 -5.15
C MET A 465 9.31 -16.46 -5.89
N THR A 466 10.15 -17.47 -5.69
CA THR A 466 9.90 -18.82 -6.15
C THR A 466 10.49 -19.82 -5.18
N THR A 467 9.76 -20.89 -4.90
CA THR A 467 10.22 -21.97 -4.01
C THR A 467 10.02 -23.34 -4.67
N SER A 468 10.47 -24.40 -3.98
CA SER A 468 10.18 -25.78 -4.38
C SER A 468 8.72 -26.21 -4.14
N SER A 469 7.89 -25.38 -3.50
CA SER A 469 6.47 -25.63 -3.22
C SER A 469 5.58 -24.85 -4.17
N ALA A 470 4.85 -25.51 -5.06
CA ALA A 470 3.90 -24.86 -5.95
C ALA A 470 2.73 -24.20 -5.18
N PRO A 471 2.13 -24.85 -4.15
CA PRO A 471 1.09 -24.20 -3.33
C PRO A 471 1.57 -22.91 -2.66
N LEU A 472 2.79 -22.88 -2.10
CA LEU A 472 3.32 -21.67 -1.49
C LEU A 472 3.52 -20.54 -2.50
N ASN A 473 4.01 -20.88 -3.70
CA ASN A 473 4.17 -19.88 -4.77
C ASN A 473 2.82 -19.30 -5.21
N GLU A 474 1.75 -20.12 -5.22
CA GLU A 474 0.39 -19.69 -5.54
C GLU A 474 -0.16 -18.75 -4.45
N VAL A 475 0.01 -19.11 -3.17
CA VAL A 475 -0.41 -18.28 -2.03
C VAL A 475 0.33 -16.94 -2.04
N TRP A 476 1.66 -16.94 -2.27
CA TRP A 476 2.42 -15.69 -2.36
C TRP A 476 1.92 -14.80 -3.51
N GLN A 477 1.71 -15.35 -4.70
CA GLN A 477 1.20 -14.58 -5.82
C GLN A 477 -0.20 -14.03 -5.55
N PHE A 478 -1.07 -14.80 -4.89
CA PHE A 478 -2.41 -14.38 -4.52
C PHE A 478 -2.41 -13.22 -3.53
N THR A 479 -1.56 -13.28 -2.50
CA THR A 479 -1.44 -12.23 -1.49
C THR A 479 -0.72 -10.99 -2.05
N LYS A 480 0.29 -11.16 -2.91
CA LYS A 480 0.90 -10.06 -3.66
C LYS A 480 -0.13 -9.33 -4.54
N ASN A 481 -0.93 -10.06 -5.31
CA ASN A 481 -1.99 -9.46 -6.13
C ASN A 481 -3.01 -8.71 -5.28
N THR A 482 -3.28 -9.16 -4.05
CA THR A 482 -4.15 -8.46 -3.10
C THR A 482 -3.57 -7.09 -2.78
N VAL A 483 -2.31 -7.03 -2.37
CA VAL A 483 -1.63 -5.77 -2.03
C VAL A 483 -1.64 -4.82 -3.22
N GLU A 484 -1.22 -5.29 -4.41
CA GLU A 484 -1.19 -4.48 -5.64
C GLU A 484 -2.57 -3.92 -6.04
N ALA A 485 -3.64 -4.69 -5.83
CA ALA A 485 -5.00 -4.28 -6.17
C ALA A 485 -5.63 -3.35 -5.11
N LEU A 486 -5.22 -3.46 -3.85
CA LEU A 486 -5.81 -2.76 -2.72
C LEU A 486 -4.93 -1.62 -2.17
N ASN A 487 -3.79 -1.34 -2.78
CA ASN A 487 -3.04 -0.11 -2.54
C ASN A 487 -3.85 1.08 -3.06
N LEU A 488 -4.75 1.60 -2.22
CA LEU A 488 -5.58 2.78 -2.48
C LEU A 488 -5.13 3.93 -1.58
N SER A 489 -5.37 5.15 -1.98
CA SER A 489 -4.94 6.34 -1.23
C SER A 489 -6.12 7.03 -0.54
N PRO A 490 -6.17 7.04 0.83
CA PRO A 490 -5.41 6.20 1.77
C PRO A 490 -5.82 4.72 1.70
N TYR A 491 -5.17 3.85 2.47
CA TYR A 491 -5.63 2.46 2.60
C TYR A 491 -7.10 2.40 2.98
N GLU A 492 -7.80 1.43 2.43
CA GLU A 492 -9.20 1.18 2.75
C GLU A 492 -9.33 -0.16 3.47
N ASP A 493 -10.17 -0.20 4.49
CA ASP A 493 -10.59 -1.46 5.13
C ASP A 493 -11.06 -2.45 4.04
N SER A 494 -12.12 -2.07 3.33
CA SER A 494 -12.60 -2.87 2.21
C SER A 494 -13.23 -2.00 1.12
N PRO A 495 -12.60 -1.91 -0.05
CA PRO A 495 -13.12 -1.09 -1.15
C PRO A 495 -14.46 -1.57 -1.71
N ALA A 496 -14.84 -2.82 -1.42
CA ALA A 496 -16.13 -3.41 -1.83
C ALA A 496 -17.27 -3.11 -0.85
N ARG A 497 -16.97 -2.74 0.41
CA ARG A 497 -18.01 -2.53 1.43
C ARG A 497 -17.98 -1.11 2.00
N GLU A 498 -16.94 -0.75 2.74
CA GLU A 498 -16.96 0.45 3.57
C GLU A 498 -16.34 1.64 2.87
N ARG A 499 -15.29 1.43 2.10
CA ARG A 499 -14.49 2.51 1.49
C ARG A 499 -14.10 3.59 2.48
N SER A 500 -13.97 3.20 3.75
CA SER A 500 -13.41 4.05 4.80
C SER A 500 -11.89 3.90 4.83
N SER A 501 -11.21 4.77 5.59
CA SER A 501 -9.85 4.46 6.00
C SER A 501 -9.84 3.09 6.66
N ALA A 502 -8.76 2.34 6.46
CA ALA A 502 -8.53 1.16 7.25
C ALA A 502 -8.31 1.57 8.73
N TYR A 503 -8.46 0.61 9.61
CA TYR A 503 -8.13 0.79 11.02
C TYR A 503 -6.66 0.46 11.25
N GLU A 504 -6.09 0.83 12.40
CA GLU A 504 -4.68 0.63 12.69
C GLU A 504 -4.23 -0.83 12.53
N GLY A 505 -5.11 -1.79 12.90
CA GLY A 505 -4.83 -3.20 12.72
C GLY A 505 -4.76 -3.63 11.25
N ASP A 506 -5.66 -3.12 10.44
CA ASP A 506 -5.69 -3.34 8.99
C ASP A 506 -4.49 -2.68 8.33
N ASP A 507 -4.24 -1.41 8.68
CA ASP A 507 -3.13 -0.62 8.16
C ASP A 507 -1.78 -1.27 8.46
N TYR A 508 -1.59 -1.81 9.66
CA TYR A 508 -0.33 -2.45 10.05
C TYR A 508 0.00 -3.66 9.19
N VAL A 509 -0.95 -4.58 8.99
CA VAL A 509 -0.75 -5.76 8.12
C VAL A 509 -0.53 -5.34 6.68
N HIS A 510 -1.30 -4.36 6.18
CA HIS A 510 -1.16 -3.85 4.81
C HIS A 510 0.18 -3.15 4.60
N GLN A 511 0.60 -2.30 5.54
CA GLN A 511 1.90 -1.60 5.54
C GLN A 511 3.07 -2.59 5.46
N GLN A 512 3.06 -3.64 6.29
CA GLN A 512 4.09 -4.67 6.27
C GLN A 512 4.12 -5.41 4.93
N ALA A 513 2.94 -5.74 4.39
CA ALA A 513 2.83 -6.42 3.11
C ALA A 513 3.27 -5.51 1.94
N GLN A 514 2.88 -4.24 1.91
CA GLN A 514 3.30 -3.31 0.88
C GLN A 514 4.81 -3.10 0.88
N ALA A 515 5.42 -2.91 2.06
CA ALA A 515 6.87 -2.75 2.17
C ALA A 515 7.65 -3.90 1.51
N MET A 516 7.11 -5.13 1.58
CA MET A 516 7.75 -6.32 0.99
C MET A 516 7.34 -6.58 -0.47
N VAL A 517 6.24 -5.99 -0.94
CA VAL A 517 5.74 -6.19 -2.31
C VAL A 517 6.30 -5.16 -3.27
N ASP A 518 6.19 -3.87 -2.98
CA ASP A 518 6.60 -2.79 -3.88
C ASP A 518 7.63 -1.83 -3.29
N GLY A 519 7.90 -1.92 -2.00
CA GLY A 519 8.90 -1.10 -1.31
C GLY A 519 8.48 0.37 -1.12
N ASP A 520 7.26 0.75 -1.51
CA ASP A 520 6.76 2.10 -1.30
C ASP A 520 6.42 2.32 0.18
N SER A 521 6.78 3.47 0.69
CA SER A 521 6.53 3.87 2.08
C SER A 521 5.70 5.16 2.18
N ALA A 522 5.49 5.88 1.09
CA ALA A 522 4.74 7.14 1.10
C ALA A 522 3.25 6.90 1.38
N LEU A 523 2.66 5.89 0.72
CA LEU A 523 1.26 5.53 0.93
C LEU A 523 1.01 5.01 2.35
N ALA A 524 1.88 4.14 2.86
CA ALA A 524 1.81 3.61 4.22
C ALA A 524 1.91 4.75 5.26
N GLN A 525 2.86 5.67 5.08
CA GLN A 525 3.01 6.83 5.95
C GLN A 525 1.78 7.74 5.92
N TYR A 526 1.25 8.01 4.73
CA TYR A 526 0.04 8.81 4.59
C TYR A 526 -1.17 8.14 5.26
N SER A 527 -1.35 6.84 5.05
CA SER A 527 -2.47 6.08 5.63
C SER A 527 -2.43 6.09 7.16
N LEU A 528 -1.26 5.90 7.76
CA LEU A 528 -1.07 6.02 9.20
C LEU A 528 -1.39 7.44 9.71
N GLN A 529 -0.91 8.48 9.04
CA GLN A 529 -1.24 9.87 9.39
C GLN A 529 -2.73 10.14 9.25
N TYR A 530 -3.36 9.57 8.23
CA TYR A 530 -4.78 9.71 7.96
C TYR A 530 -5.63 9.10 9.08
N VAL A 531 -5.38 7.85 9.46
CA VAL A 531 -6.17 7.16 10.49
C VAL A 531 -6.03 7.84 11.85
N LEU A 532 -4.84 8.26 12.23
CA LEU A 532 -4.60 8.98 13.49
C LEU A 532 -5.26 10.36 13.51
N ALA A 533 -5.21 11.11 12.40
CA ALA A 533 -5.90 12.40 12.29
C ALA A 533 -7.42 12.23 12.35
N TYR A 534 -7.97 11.20 11.69
CA TYR A 534 -9.39 10.89 11.70
C TYR A 534 -9.90 10.55 13.11
N MET A 535 -9.14 9.80 13.89
CA MET A 535 -9.43 9.48 15.29
C MET A 535 -9.37 10.71 16.19
N ALA A 536 -8.32 11.52 16.08
CA ALA A 536 -8.14 12.72 16.88
C ALA A 536 -9.27 13.75 16.72
N LEU A 537 -9.91 13.77 15.55
CA LEU A 537 -11.06 14.63 15.27
C LEU A 537 -12.38 14.11 15.84
N GLY A 538 -12.40 12.91 16.44
CA GLY A 538 -13.62 12.28 16.92
C GLY A 538 -14.62 11.98 15.80
N LEU A 539 -14.15 11.92 14.56
CA LEU A 539 -14.95 11.63 13.36
C LEU A 539 -15.25 10.14 13.22
N SER A 540 -14.61 9.31 14.03
CA SER A 540 -15.00 7.92 14.23
C SER A 540 -16.34 7.88 14.99
N THR A 541 -17.44 8.04 14.26
CA THR A 541 -18.77 7.78 14.80
C THR A 541 -19.11 6.30 14.75
N SER A 542 -18.22 5.46 14.24
CA SER A 542 -18.29 4.00 14.19
C SER A 542 -17.05 3.48 13.46
N PRO A 543 -16.26 2.57 14.03
CA PRO A 543 -16.55 1.86 15.27
C PRO A 543 -15.98 2.54 16.50
N PRO A 544 -16.25 1.97 17.69
CA PRO A 544 -15.65 2.39 18.94
C PRO A 544 -14.14 2.25 18.89
N LEU A 545 -13.45 2.98 19.78
CA LEU A 545 -12.02 2.80 20.02
C LEU A 545 -11.75 1.33 20.36
N ILE A 546 -10.86 0.70 19.64
CA ILE A 546 -10.45 -0.70 19.87
C ILE A 546 -9.12 -0.66 20.59
N ALA A 547 -9.05 -1.21 21.81
CA ALA A 547 -7.88 -1.11 22.68
C ALA A 547 -6.61 -1.60 21.99
N GLU A 548 -6.65 -2.75 21.36
CA GLU A 548 -5.52 -3.37 20.67
C GLU A 548 -5.07 -2.55 19.45
N PHE A 549 -5.98 -1.82 18.81
CA PHE A 549 -5.68 -1.00 17.64
C PHE A 549 -5.03 0.33 18.05
N GLU A 550 -5.55 1.00 19.12
CA GLU A 550 -4.89 2.16 19.69
C GLU A 550 -3.44 1.82 20.10
N GLU A 551 -3.26 0.69 20.79
CA GLU A 551 -1.95 0.20 21.24
C GLU A 551 -1.03 -0.20 20.07
N LEU A 552 -1.56 -0.52 18.90
CA LEU A 552 -0.79 -0.87 17.71
C LEU A 552 -0.25 0.35 16.96
N ALA A 553 -0.86 1.53 17.09
CA ALA A 553 -0.44 2.74 16.39
C ALA A 553 1.04 3.13 16.61
N PRO A 554 1.59 3.12 17.85
CA PRO A 554 3.02 3.32 18.06
C PRO A 554 3.92 2.28 17.37
N VAL A 555 3.45 1.03 17.30
CA VAL A 555 4.19 -0.07 16.64
C VAL A 555 4.25 0.17 15.13
N ALA A 556 3.12 0.57 14.53
CA ALA A 556 3.04 0.91 13.11
C ALA A 556 3.92 2.12 12.75
N ALA A 557 3.91 3.17 13.59
CA ALA A 557 4.77 4.33 13.39
C ALA A 557 6.27 3.98 13.50
N LEU A 558 6.62 3.15 14.47
CA LEU A 558 7.99 2.67 14.63
C LEU A 558 8.42 1.82 13.42
N ALA A 559 7.55 0.94 12.92
CA ALA A 559 7.81 0.11 11.74
C ALA A 559 8.07 0.98 10.50
N GLN A 560 7.33 2.09 10.34
CA GLN A 560 7.56 3.05 9.25
C GLN A 560 8.96 3.69 9.34
N TRP A 561 9.41 4.06 10.53
CA TRP A 561 10.77 4.57 10.73
C TRP A 561 11.84 3.51 10.46
N TRP A 562 11.64 2.27 10.89
CA TRP A 562 12.55 1.18 10.57
C TRP A 562 12.66 0.96 9.06
N GLN A 563 11.54 1.09 8.34
CA GLN A 563 11.53 0.97 6.88
C GLN A 563 12.29 2.12 6.20
N THR A 564 12.01 3.36 6.57
CA THR A 564 12.52 4.55 5.86
C THR A 564 13.85 5.08 6.40
N GLY A 565 14.09 4.97 7.70
CA GLY A 565 15.17 5.64 8.41
C GLY A 565 14.94 7.15 8.62
N ASP A 566 13.80 7.70 8.18
CA ASP A 566 13.44 9.11 8.37
C ASP A 566 12.67 9.31 9.68
N PRO A 567 13.24 10.08 10.66
CA PRO A 567 12.56 10.33 11.93
C PRO A 567 11.44 11.37 11.85
N ALA A 568 11.23 12.03 10.71
CA ALA A 568 10.27 13.14 10.59
C ALA A 568 8.85 12.69 10.91
N VAL A 569 8.44 11.50 10.47
CA VAL A 569 7.13 10.93 10.77
C VAL A 569 6.92 10.74 12.28
N LEU A 570 7.92 10.20 12.97
CA LEU A 570 7.86 10.01 14.42
C LEU A 570 7.74 11.34 15.16
N THR A 571 8.54 12.34 14.75
CA THR A 571 8.49 13.69 15.34
C THR A 571 7.11 14.33 15.18
N SER A 572 6.48 14.16 14.02
CA SER A 572 5.17 14.76 13.75
C SER A 572 4.02 14.06 14.51
N LEU A 573 4.11 12.77 14.71
CA LEU A 573 3.05 11.95 15.33
C LEU A 573 3.25 11.75 16.85
N TYR A 574 4.40 12.09 17.41
CA TYR A 574 4.76 11.76 18.79
C TYR A 574 3.68 12.13 19.83
N PRO A 575 3.11 13.36 19.83
CA PRO A 575 2.07 13.70 20.80
C PRO A 575 0.80 12.84 20.68
N GLN A 576 0.41 12.49 19.45
CA GLN A 576 -0.77 11.66 19.19
C GLN A 576 -0.55 10.22 19.62
N LEU A 577 0.66 9.69 19.40
CA LEU A 577 1.03 8.34 19.80
C LEU A 577 1.08 8.18 21.31
N GLU A 578 1.48 9.21 22.06
CA GLU A 578 1.39 9.22 23.53
C GLU A 578 -0.06 9.07 24.03
N GLU A 579 -1.01 9.69 23.32
CA GLU A 579 -2.44 9.60 23.66
C GLU A 579 -3.03 8.21 23.43
N MET A 580 -2.41 7.38 22.56
CA MET A 580 -2.85 5.99 22.26
C MET A 580 -2.44 4.99 23.34
N LEU A 581 -1.57 5.38 24.29
CA LEU A 581 -1.13 4.48 25.35
C LEU A 581 -2.22 4.23 26.40
N PRO A 582 -2.39 3.01 26.91
CA PRO A 582 -3.40 2.69 27.91
C PRO A 582 -3.02 3.15 29.34
N ALA A 583 -2.37 4.30 29.48
CA ALA A 583 -1.79 4.79 30.72
C ALA A 583 -2.78 4.85 31.91
N ARG A 584 -4.05 5.23 31.63
CA ARG A 584 -5.12 5.31 32.62
C ARG A 584 -5.57 3.98 33.20
N TYR A 585 -5.22 2.88 32.55
CA TYR A 585 -5.57 1.53 32.93
C TYR A 585 -4.43 0.73 33.53
N LEU A 586 -3.22 1.32 33.65
CA LEU A 586 -2.07 0.66 34.28
C LEU A 586 -2.33 0.47 35.77
N SER A 587 -2.32 -0.78 36.21
CA SER A 587 -2.48 -1.14 37.61
C SER A 587 -1.14 -1.27 38.33
N ALA A 588 -1.19 -1.22 39.66
CA ALA A 588 0.01 -1.32 40.50
C ALA A 588 0.75 -2.67 40.38
N ASP A 589 0.05 -3.69 39.91
CA ASP A 589 0.59 -5.03 39.76
C ASP A 589 1.25 -5.27 38.37
N GLY A 590 1.32 -4.23 37.58
CA GLY A 590 2.06 -4.18 36.31
C GLY A 590 1.25 -4.57 35.05
N LEU A 591 -0.03 -4.86 35.18
CA LEU A 591 -0.91 -5.16 34.05
C LEU A 591 -1.85 -3.99 33.74
N VAL A 592 -2.29 -3.90 32.53
CA VAL A 592 -3.45 -3.11 32.12
C VAL A 592 -4.71 -3.78 32.66
N ASP A 593 -5.50 -3.04 33.43
CA ASP A 593 -6.74 -3.46 34.07
C ASP A 593 -7.88 -2.57 33.58
N MET A 594 -8.51 -2.95 32.46
CA MET A 594 -9.61 -2.18 31.86
C MET A 594 -10.97 -2.87 32.00
N PRO A 595 -12.06 -2.12 31.98
CA PRO A 595 -13.40 -2.71 31.95
C PRO A 595 -13.54 -3.68 30.78
N VAL A 596 -14.24 -4.78 31.01
CA VAL A 596 -14.52 -5.77 29.95
C VAL A 596 -15.59 -5.20 29.00
N SER A 597 -15.23 -5.02 27.77
CA SER A 597 -16.08 -4.53 26.69
C SER A 597 -15.72 -5.24 25.38
N PRO A 598 -16.22 -6.47 25.14
CA PRO A 598 -15.88 -7.21 23.93
C PRO A 598 -16.42 -6.50 22.69
N PHE A 599 -15.57 -6.34 21.68
CA PHE A 599 -15.98 -5.82 20.38
C PHE A 599 -17.04 -6.71 19.74
N SER A 600 -18.17 -6.14 19.41
CA SER A 600 -19.32 -6.88 18.87
C SER A 600 -19.90 -6.30 17.60
N GLY A 601 -19.41 -5.13 17.17
CA GLY A 601 -20.01 -4.34 16.09
C GLY A 601 -21.38 -3.74 16.46
N ALA A 602 -21.76 -3.79 17.76
CA ALA A 602 -22.93 -3.13 18.31
C ALA A 602 -22.54 -1.82 19.02
N ASP A 603 -23.53 -1.08 19.57
CA ASP A 603 -23.28 0.18 20.26
C ASP A 603 -22.27 0.03 21.40
N PRO A 604 -21.14 0.75 21.39
CA PRO A 604 -20.11 0.66 22.40
C PRO A 604 -20.52 1.30 23.73
N VAL A 605 -19.87 0.90 24.81
CA VAL A 605 -19.99 1.60 26.08
C VAL A 605 -19.22 2.93 25.98
N PRO A 606 -19.90 4.09 26.12
CA PRO A 606 -19.23 5.37 25.96
C PRO A 606 -17.99 5.53 26.85
N GLY A 607 -16.86 5.90 26.28
CA GLY A 607 -15.60 6.15 26.97
C GLY A 607 -14.84 4.92 27.44
N VAL A 608 -15.26 3.72 27.03
CA VAL A 608 -14.53 2.46 27.30
C VAL A 608 -14.10 1.88 25.96
N PRO A 609 -12.78 1.70 25.70
CA PRO A 609 -12.32 0.99 24.52
C PRO A 609 -12.84 -0.45 24.49
N GLU A 610 -13.27 -0.89 23.33
CA GLU A 610 -13.64 -2.29 23.14
C GLU A 610 -12.40 -3.17 22.97
N GLN A 611 -12.50 -4.43 23.37
CA GLN A 611 -11.46 -5.44 23.19
C GLN A 611 -11.87 -6.34 22.02
N MET A 612 -11.07 -6.34 20.96
CA MET A 612 -11.37 -7.15 19.79
C MET A 612 -10.89 -8.58 19.94
N VAL A 613 -9.69 -8.77 20.43
CA VAL A 613 -8.97 -10.07 20.52
C VAL A 613 -8.79 -10.69 19.13
N ASP A 614 -9.90 -10.89 18.41
CA ASP A 614 -9.93 -11.42 17.04
C ASP A 614 -11.32 -11.17 16.42
N TRP A 615 -11.43 -11.23 15.08
CA TRP A 615 -12.66 -10.97 14.37
C TRP A 615 -12.83 -11.85 13.12
N PRO A 616 -14.03 -12.39 12.86
CA PRO A 616 -15.28 -12.29 13.65
C PRO A 616 -15.22 -13.05 15.00
N ALA A 617 -16.22 -12.81 15.85
CA ALA A 617 -16.24 -13.32 17.21
C ALA A 617 -16.14 -14.86 17.32
N ASP A 618 -16.65 -15.59 16.32
CA ASP A 618 -16.59 -17.04 16.23
C ASP A 618 -15.15 -17.58 15.99
N GLU A 619 -14.23 -16.72 15.59
CA GLU A 619 -12.81 -17.02 15.36
C GLU A 619 -11.92 -16.84 16.61
N ARG A 620 -12.51 -16.48 17.75
CA ARG A 620 -11.79 -16.20 19.01
C ARG A 620 -11.39 -17.44 19.80
N ASP A 621 -11.50 -18.64 19.25
CA ASP A 621 -11.14 -19.91 19.94
C ASP A 621 -11.74 -20.03 21.36
N GLY A 622 -12.95 -19.52 21.58
CA GLY A 622 -13.61 -19.53 22.86
C GLY A 622 -13.02 -18.59 23.92
N PHE A 623 -12.28 -17.55 23.53
CA PHE A 623 -11.62 -16.58 24.42
C PHE A 623 -12.55 -16.07 25.53
N VAL A 624 -12.06 -16.09 26.76
CA VAL A 624 -12.77 -15.64 27.97
C VAL A 624 -12.26 -14.27 28.37
N PHE A 625 -13.05 -13.23 28.10
CA PHE A 625 -12.70 -11.85 28.42
C PHE A 625 -12.59 -11.63 29.94
N SER A 626 -11.56 -10.90 30.35
CA SER A 626 -11.33 -10.47 31.74
C SER A 626 -10.73 -9.06 31.76
N ARG A 627 -10.78 -8.40 32.91
CA ARG A 627 -10.24 -7.03 33.06
C ARG A 627 -8.73 -6.95 32.79
N GLN A 628 -7.98 -7.97 33.15
CA GLN A 628 -6.54 -8.11 32.91
C GLN A 628 -6.33 -9.26 31.93
N ASN A 629 -6.73 -9.05 30.66
CA ASN A 629 -6.60 -10.08 29.63
C ASN A 629 -5.21 -10.04 28.97
N THR A 630 -4.81 -11.18 28.43
CA THR A 630 -3.47 -11.39 27.88
C THR A 630 -3.27 -10.62 26.59
N VAL A 631 -4.28 -10.51 25.74
CA VAL A 631 -4.15 -9.89 24.41
C VAL A 631 -3.88 -8.39 24.55
N VAL A 632 -4.75 -7.63 25.24
CA VAL A 632 -4.52 -6.21 25.52
C VAL A 632 -3.16 -5.99 26.18
N ASN A 633 -2.77 -6.82 27.14
CA ASN A 633 -1.47 -6.67 27.82
C ASN A 633 -0.26 -6.98 26.91
N ALA A 634 -0.42 -7.83 25.90
CA ALA A 634 0.62 -8.06 24.90
C ALA A 634 0.78 -6.86 23.97
N PHE A 635 -0.33 -6.28 23.49
CA PHE A 635 -0.32 -5.06 22.67
C PHE A 635 0.21 -3.85 23.48
N ALA A 636 -0.25 -3.66 24.73
CA ALA A 636 0.27 -2.61 25.62
C ALA A 636 1.79 -2.70 25.83
N TYR A 637 2.32 -3.92 26.01
CA TYR A 637 3.77 -4.12 26.09
C TYR A 637 4.46 -3.61 24.80
N ALA A 638 3.95 -4.02 23.63
CA ALA A 638 4.53 -3.63 22.37
C ALA A 638 4.44 -2.10 22.14
N ALA A 639 3.31 -1.49 22.51
CA ALA A 639 3.11 -0.03 22.43
C ALA A 639 4.15 0.73 23.27
N TYR A 640 4.31 0.38 24.54
CA TYR A 640 5.30 1.03 25.41
C TYR A 640 6.75 0.76 24.97
N ALA A 641 7.03 -0.44 24.46
CA ALA A 641 8.35 -0.77 23.91
C ALA A 641 8.66 0.03 22.65
N ALA A 642 7.65 0.24 21.80
CA ALA A 642 7.76 1.11 20.61
C ALA A 642 7.94 2.58 21.02
N MET A 643 7.12 3.08 21.94
CA MET A 643 7.22 4.47 22.42
C MET A 643 8.57 4.77 23.07
N ALA A 644 9.15 3.83 23.81
CA ALA A 644 10.49 4.01 24.35
C ALA A 644 11.55 4.27 23.25
N GLN A 645 11.43 3.60 22.10
CA GLN A 645 12.33 3.86 20.97
C GLN A 645 11.97 5.18 20.27
N ILE A 646 10.70 5.44 20.05
CA ILE A 646 10.21 6.67 19.40
C ILE A 646 10.67 7.89 20.22
N ALA A 647 10.43 7.91 21.54
CA ALA A 647 10.85 8.96 22.45
C ALA A 647 12.37 9.21 22.39
N ALA A 648 13.18 8.14 22.35
CA ALA A 648 14.62 8.27 22.19
C ALA A 648 15.02 8.93 20.86
N VAL A 649 14.34 8.58 19.76
CA VAL A 649 14.58 9.14 18.42
C VAL A 649 14.20 10.61 18.35
N VAL A 650 13.08 11.02 18.94
CA VAL A 650 12.64 12.42 18.95
C VAL A 650 13.35 13.27 20.00
N GLY A 651 14.21 12.65 20.85
CA GLY A 651 15.04 13.34 21.85
C GLY A 651 14.41 13.46 23.24
N ASP A 652 13.24 12.86 23.48
CA ASP A 652 12.65 12.77 24.82
C ASP A 652 13.24 11.58 25.60
N HIS A 653 14.44 11.79 26.14
CA HIS A 653 15.13 10.76 26.92
C HIS A 653 14.48 10.44 28.27
N ALA A 654 13.58 11.30 28.77
CA ALA A 654 12.86 11.02 30.02
C ALA A 654 11.68 10.07 29.69
N GLY A 655 10.86 10.41 28.72
CA GLY A 655 9.80 9.53 28.20
C GLY A 655 10.33 8.16 27.79
N ALA A 656 11.44 8.12 27.06
CA ALA A 656 12.08 6.85 26.66
C ALA A 656 12.38 5.91 27.83
N ARG A 657 12.89 6.45 28.97
CA ARG A 657 13.17 5.64 30.17
C ARG A 657 11.89 5.18 30.87
N ASP A 658 10.90 6.07 30.96
CA ASP A 658 9.65 5.79 31.65
C ASP A 658 8.82 4.74 30.89
N ASP A 659 8.78 4.83 29.57
CA ASP A 659 8.11 3.86 28.69
C ASP A 659 8.83 2.50 28.71
N ALA A 660 10.17 2.50 28.64
CA ALA A 660 10.96 1.28 28.76
C ALA A 660 10.73 0.57 30.11
N ALA A 661 10.67 1.35 31.20
CA ALA A 661 10.38 0.79 32.53
C ALA A 661 8.95 0.25 32.62
N THR A 662 7.98 0.89 31.97
CA THR A 662 6.59 0.46 31.94
C THR A 662 6.46 -0.80 31.09
N ALA A 663 7.05 -0.86 29.89
CA ALA A 663 7.11 -2.06 29.07
C ALA A 663 7.72 -3.25 29.85
N ALA A 664 8.84 -3.03 30.54
CA ALA A 664 9.47 -4.09 31.35
C ALA A 664 8.57 -4.60 32.47
N ARG A 665 7.79 -3.73 33.15
CA ARG A 665 6.83 -4.11 34.17
C ARG A 665 5.69 -4.95 33.60
N ILE A 666 5.09 -4.51 32.48
CA ILE A 666 4.01 -5.23 31.80
C ILE A 666 4.52 -6.62 31.40
N ARG A 667 5.66 -6.70 30.73
CA ARG A 667 6.27 -7.95 30.29
C ARG A 667 6.50 -8.92 31.45
N ALA A 668 7.08 -8.44 32.54
CA ALA A 668 7.31 -9.27 33.71
C ALA A 668 5.99 -9.80 34.32
N ALA A 669 4.95 -8.96 34.36
CA ALA A 669 3.64 -9.36 34.87
C ALA A 669 2.94 -10.37 33.95
N VAL A 670 2.98 -10.19 32.62
CA VAL A 670 2.48 -11.16 31.63
C VAL A 670 3.17 -12.51 31.80
N GLN A 671 4.49 -12.54 31.87
CA GLN A 671 5.29 -13.75 32.02
C GLN A 671 5.00 -14.51 33.35
N ALA A 672 4.76 -13.77 34.42
CA ALA A 672 4.57 -14.37 35.73
C ALA A 672 3.13 -14.80 36.03
N LYS A 673 2.13 -14.07 35.52
CA LYS A 673 0.72 -14.23 35.91
C LYS A 673 -0.12 -14.95 34.87
N LEU A 674 0.23 -14.80 33.58
CA LEU A 674 -0.60 -15.27 32.46
C LEU A 674 -0.06 -16.55 31.82
N TYR A 675 1.22 -16.84 31.90
CA TYR A 675 1.80 -18.09 31.41
C TYR A 675 1.50 -19.28 32.29
N ASP A 676 1.03 -20.40 31.72
CA ASP A 676 0.86 -21.66 32.40
C ASP A 676 2.01 -22.64 32.05
N PRO A 677 2.93 -22.89 32.99
CA PRO A 677 4.06 -23.79 32.74
C PRO A 677 3.66 -25.27 32.57
N LYS A 678 2.40 -25.66 32.92
CA LYS A 678 1.92 -27.03 32.76
C LYS A 678 1.52 -27.33 31.32
N THR A 679 0.87 -26.38 30.67
CA THR A 679 0.43 -26.49 29.27
C THR A 679 1.47 -25.96 28.31
N GLY A 680 2.26 -24.96 28.75
CA GLY A 680 3.19 -24.20 27.91
C GLY A 680 2.53 -23.07 27.11
N ALA A 681 1.29 -22.71 27.44
CA ALA A 681 0.49 -21.69 26.80
C ALA A 681 0.24 -20.47 27.70
N PHE A 682 -0.36 -19.42 27.15
CA PHE A 682 -0.85 -18.29 27.92
C PHE A 682 -2.36 -18.40 28.14
N ARG A 683 -2.83 -18.12 29.35
CA ARG A 683 -4.24 -18.05 29.71
C ARG A 683 -4.83 -16.75 29.11
N ASP A 684 -6.17 -16.73 28.94
CA ASP A 684 -6.86 -15.57 28.40
C ASP A 684 -6.78 -14.34 29.31
N GLY A 685 -6.61 -14.56 30.61
CA GLY A 685 -6.42 -13.48 31.56
C GLY A 685 -6.25 -13.95 33.01
N VAL A 686 -6.05 -13.02 33.91
CA VAL A 686 -5.90 -13.29 35.34
C VAL A 686 -7.18 -13.91 35.91
N GLY A 687 -7.03 -15.06 36.56
CA GLY A 687 -8.16 -15.81 37.14
C GLY A 687 -8.95 -16.64 36.12
N VAL A 688 -8.57 -16.62 34.84
CA VAL A 688 -9.18 -17.45 33.80
C VAL A 688 -8.35 -18.72 33.62
N ALA A 689 -9.02 -19.85 33.47
CA ALA A 689 -8.36 -21.14 33.22
C ALA A 689 -8.27 -21.47 31.71
N HIS A 690 -9.05 -20.79 30.88
CA HIS A 690 -9.07 -21.00 29.43
C HIS A 690 -7.80 -20.44 28.76
N GLU A 691 -7.39 -21.10 27.70
CA GLU A 691 -6.19 -20.81 26.90
C GLU A 691 -6.57 -20.76 25.42
N ALA A 692 -7.12 -19.62 24.96
CA ALA A 692 -7.35 -19.40 23.54
C ALA A 692 -6.02 -19.25 22.79
N ILE A 693 -5.99 -19.63 21.53
CA ILE A 693 -4.77 -19.54 20.72
C ILE A 693 -4.25 -18.10 20.65
N GLN A 694 -5.15 -17.11 20.59
CA GLN A 694 -4.82 -15.68 20.52
C GLN A 694 -3.94 -15.24 21.69
N SER A 695 -4.20 -15.73 22.92
CA SER A 695 -3.41 -15.39 24.10
C SER A 695 -1.93 -15.76 23.95
N SER A 696 -1.66 -16.94 23.39
CA SER A 696 -0.29 -17.39 23.14
C SER A 696 0.32 -16.73 21.90
N VAL A 697 -0.45 -16.55 20.84
CA VAL A 697 -0.03 -15.92 19.58
C VAL A 697 0.47 -14.51 19.84
N TYR A 698 -0.36 -13.65 20.43
CA TYR A 698 0.03 -12.24 20.64
C TYR A 698 1.12 -12.09 21.70
N ALA A 699 1.11 -12.92 22.76
CA ALA A 699 2.19 -12.88 23.75
C ALA A 699 3.57 -13.23 23.14
N VAL A 700 3.63 -14.09 22.13
CA VAL A 700 4.88 -14.45 21.44
C VAL A 700 5.22 -13.42 20.38
N ALA A 701 4.32 -13.16 19.41
CA ALA A 701 4.59 -12.29 18.27
C ALA A 701 4.93 -10.84 18.67
N LEU A 702 4.27 -10.33 19.71
CA LEU A 702 4.52 -8.98 20.23
C LEU A 702 5.66 -8.92 21.26
N GLY A 703 6.37 -10.03 21.53
CA GLY A 703 7.56 -10.06 22.36
C GLY A 703 7.32 -10.04 23.88
N ALA A 704 6.07 -10.16 24.35
CA ALA A 704 5.76 -10.20 25.79
C ALA A 704 6.25 -11.49 26.46
N ALA A 705 6.30 -12.62 25.73
CA ALA A 705 6.86 -13.88 26.20
C ALA A 705 8.38 -13.80 26.36
N SER A 706 8.93 -14.55 27.31
CA SER A 706 10.39 -14.80 27.36
C SER A 706 10.79 -15.79 26.23
N PRO A 707 12.05 -15.84 25.79
CA PRO A 707 12.48 -16.78 24.75
C PRO A 707 12.15 -18.25 25.06
N ALA A 708 12.22 -18.65 26.32
CA ALA A 708 11.85 -20.02 26.75
C ALA A 708 10.33 -20.26 26.66
N GLN A 709 9.52 -19.27 27.05
CA GLN A 709 8.07 -19.31 26.95
C GLN A 709 7.63 -19.27 25.49
N ALA A 710 8.23 -18.42 24.67
CA ALA A 710 7.96 -18.32 23.23
C ALA A 710 8.16 -19.67 22.53
N LYS A 711 9.25 -20.35 22.82
CA LYS A 711 9.53 -21.68 22.26
C LYS A 711 8.48 -22.72 22.62
N THR A 712 8.03 -22.74 23.89
CA THR A 712 7.01 -23.72 24.35
C THR A 712 5.62 -23.35 23.86
N ALA A 713 5.27 -22.05 23.87
CA ALA A 713 4.01 -21.55 23.37
C ALA A 713 3.88 -21.78 21.85
N ALA A 714 4.92 -21.52 21.07
CA ALA A 714 4.91 -21.80 19.63
C ALA A 714 4.72 -23.30 19.33
N ALA A 715 5.33 -24.19 20.12
CA ALA A 715 5.08 -25.62 19.98
C ALA A 715 3.65 -26.02 20.37
N TRP A 716 3.02 -25.28 21.28
CA TRP A 716 1.61 -25.45 21.62
C TRP A 716 0.70 -24.91 20.49
N ILE A 717 0.99 -23.71 19.95
CA ILE A 717 0.31 -23.10 18.80
C ILE A 717 0.36 -24.05 17.60
N ALA A 718 1.53 -24.62 17.28
CA ALA A 718 1.71 -25.55 16.18
C ALA A 718 0.77 -26.77 16.25
N ARG A 719 0.43 -27.24 17.43
CA ARG A 719 -0.52 -28.35 17.62
C ARG A 719 -1.98 -27.93 17.45
N ARG A 720 -2.28 -26.65 17.66
CA ARG A 720 -3.65 -26.09 17.52
C ARG A 720 -3.98 -25.79 16.05
N GLY A 721 -2.98 -25.51 15.24
CA GLY A 721 -3.17 -25.16 13.83
C GLY A 721 -3.77 -23.76 13.64
N MET A 722 -4.58 -23.56 12.60
CA MET A 722 -5.22 -22.29 12.25
C MET A 722 -6.54 -22.09 13.03
N ALA A 723 -6.46 -21.96 14.35
CA ALA A 723 -7.63 -21.76 15.21
C ALA A 723 -7.89 -20.27 15.49
N CYS A 724 -7.76 -19.43 14.47
CA CYS A 724 -7.93 -17.98 14.55
C CYS A 724 -8.30 -17.39 13.17
N SER A 725 -8.66 -16.11 13.17
CA SER A 725 -9.03 -15.39 11.94
C SER A 725 -7.86 -15.16 10.98
N VAL A 726 -8.18 -14.65 9.80
CA VAL A 726 -7.21 -14.21 8.80
C VAL A 726 -6.30 -13.08 9.32
N TYR A 727 -6.82 -12.21 10.20
CA TYR A 727 -6.06 -11.13 10.84
C TYR A 727 -5.03 -11.68 11.84
N CYS A 728 -5.50 -12.51 12.78
CA CYS A 728 -4.63 -13.12 13.77
C CYS A 728 -3.62 -14.09 13.13
N ALA A 729 -3.89 -14.61 11.93
CA ALA A 729 -2.97 -15.48 11.20
C ALA A 729 -1.62 -14.80 10.89
N ALA A 730 -1.56 -13.49 10.76
CA ALA A 730 -0.30 -12.74 10.63
C ALA A 730 0.59 -13.00 11.83
N TYR A 731 0.08 -12.71 13.02
CA TYR A 731 0.80 -12.88 14.29
C TYR A 731 1.04 -14.35 14.64
N LEU A 732 0.12 -15.25 14.22
CA LEU A 732 0.30 -16.70 14.41
C LEU A 732 1.52 -17.21 13.64
N LEU A 733 1.68 -16.78 12.39
CA LEU A 733 2.82 -17.16 11.56
C LEU A 733 4.12 -16.56 12.11
N GLU A 734 4.13 -15.31 12.55
CA GLU A 734 5.24 -14.69 13.26
C GLU A 734 5.63 -15.49 14.52
N ALA A 735 4.65 -15.76 15.39
CA ALA A 735 4.89 -16.52 16.63
C ALA A 735 5.47 -17.91 16.37
N LEU A 736 5.07 -18.58 15.28
CA LEU A 736 5.63 -19.87 14.90
C LEU A 736 7.09 -19.77 14.47
N TYR A 737 7.44 -18.77 13.65
CA TYR A 737 8.82 -18.54 13.23
C TYR A 737 9.71 -18.14 14.40
N ASP A 738 9.28 -17.20 15.23
CA ASP A 738 10.01 -16.71 16.42
C ASP A 738 10.24 -17.82 17.45
N GLY A 739 9.24 -18.67 17.62
CA GLY A 739 9.34 -19.82 18.50
C GLY A 739 10.02 -21.05 17.89
N GLY A 740 10.59 -20.94 16.66
CA GLY A 740 11.37 -22.00 16.01
C GLY A 740 10.52 -23.16 15.47
N GLN A 741 9.31 -22.87 14.96
CA GLN A 741 8.38 -23.83 14.35
C GLN A 741 8.15 -23.56 12.85
N PRO A 742 9.22 -23.39 12.02
CA PRO A 742 9.07 -22.98 10.61
C PRO A 742 8.29 -24.00 9.76
N GLU A 743 8.36 -25.29 10.09
CA GLU A 743 7.60 -26.32 9.38
C GLU A 743 6.09 -26.21 9.63
N ALA A 744 5.69 -25.83 10.84
CA ALA A 744 4.28 -25.59 11.15
C ALA A 744 3.76 -24.36 10.39
N ALA A 745 4.52 -23.28 10.36
CA ALA A 745 4.17 -22.09 9.61
C ALA A 745 4.05 -22.39 8.10
N LEU A 746 5.02 -23.12 7.52
CA LEU A 746 4.96 -23.55 6.12
C LEU A 746 3.73 -24.42 5.85
N SER A 747 3.42 -25.36 6.73
CA SER A 747 2.26 -26.24 6.59
C SER A 747 0.94 -25.47 6.60
N LEU A 748 0.81 -24.44 7.45
CA LEU A 748 -0.40 -23.60 7.49
C LEU A 748 -0.55 -22.75 6.23
N MET A 749 0.53 -22.16 5.74
CA MET A 749 0.48 -21.37 4.50
C MET A 749 0.18 -22.22 3.25
N THR A 750 0.44 -23.51 3.29
CA THR A 750 0.21 -24.44 2.16
C THR A 750 -0.95 -25.41 2.41
N ALA A 751 -1.73 -25.20 3.47
CA ALA A 751 -2.87 -26.05 3.81
C ALA A 751 -3.96 -25.98 2.76
N ASP A 752 -4.61 -27.11 2.52
CA ASP A 752 -5.83 -27.25 1.69
C ASP A 752 -7.01 -27.60 2.64
N THR A 753 -7.33 -26.64 3.49
CA THR A 753 -8.43 -26.72 4.47
C THR A 753 -9.36 -25.53 4.27
N ASN A 754 -10.52 -25.54 4.94
CA ASN A 754 -11.44 -24.41 4.86
C ASN A 754 -10.83 -23.10 5.40
N ASP A 755 -9.90 -23.20 6.35
CA ASP A 755 -9.23 -22.04 6.95
C ASP A 755 -7.82 -21.90 6.33
N SER A 756 -7.80 -21.52 5.03
CA SER A 756 -6.57 -21.42 4.26
C SER A 756 -6.69 -20.47 3.08
N TRP A 757 -5.56 -19.93 2.62
CA TRP A 757 -5.49 -19.10 1.41
C TRP A 757 -5.82 -19.89 0.14
N LEU A 758 -5.45 -21.18 0.07
CA LEU A 758 -5.80 -22.04 -1.08
C LEU A 758 -7.31 -22.25 -1.17
N HIS A 759 -8.03 -22.28 -0.05
CA HIS A 759 -9.49 -22.31 -0.07
C HIS A 759 -10.10 -21.03 -0.67
N MET A 760 -9.59 -19.85 -0.30
CA MET A 760 -10.02 -18.57 -0.90
C MET A 760 -9.85 -18.58 -2.43
N ILE A 761 -8.71 -19.10 -2.91
CA ILE A 761 -8.43 -19.26 -4.35
C ILE A 761 -9.44 -20.24 -4.98
N ALA A 762 -9.71 -21.36 -4.34
CA ALA A 762 -10.66 -22.36 -4.81
C ALA A 762 -12.11 -21.83 -4.85
N LEU A 763 -12.48 -20.90 -3.98
CA LEU A 763 -13.77 -20.20 -4.03
C LEU A 763 -13.86 -19.21 -5.21
N GLY A 764 -12.76 -18.99 -5.94
CA GLY A 764 -12.69 -18.06 -7.07
C GLY A 764 -12.50 -16.61 -6.66
N ALA A 765 -12.06 -16.32 -5.44
CA ALA A 765 -11.70 -14.97 -5.03
C ALA A 765 -10.53 -14.43 -5.87
N GLY A 766 -10.55 -13.14 -6.18
CA GLY A 766 -9.49 -12.47 -6.94
C GLY A 766 -8.43 -11.81 -6.06
N SER A 767 -8.69 -11.72 -4.76
CA SER A 767 -7.83 -11.21 -3.69
C SER A 767 -8.20 -11.89 -2.38
N THR A 768 -7.43 -11.68 -1.32
CA THR A 768 -7.70 -12.26 -0.01
C THR A 768 -9.05 -11.78 0.55
N MET A 769 -9.71 -12.67 1.29
CA MET A 769 -11.04 -12.43 1.84
C MET A 769 -10.93 -11.90 3.27
N GLU A 770 -11.97 -11.24 3.72
CA GLU A 770 -12.07 -10.72 5.09
C GLU A 770 -12.12 -11.82 6.17
N VAL A 771 -12.59 -13.01 5.81
CA VAL A 771 -12.67 -14.20 6.67
C VAL A 771 -12.32 -15.44 5.87
N TRP A 772 -11.97 -16.56 6.56
CA TRP A 772 -11.63 -17.82 5.90
C TRP A 772 -12.75 -18.38 5.04
N ASN A 773 -13.99 -18.29 5.54
CA ASN A 773 -15.15 -18.91 4.91
C ASN A 773 -16.35 -17.97 4.87
N PRO A 774 -17.15 -17.95 3.77
CA PRO A 774 -18.31 -17.08 3.67
C PRO A 774 -19.35 -17.19 4.79
N PRO A 775 -19.63 -18.39 5.39
CA PRO A 775 -20.59 -18.50 6.48
C PRO A 775 -20.21 -17.78 7.77
N LEU A 776 -18.92 -17.46 7.97
CA LEU A 776 -18.42 -16.81 9.19
C LEU A 776 -18.87 -15.35 9.34
N LYS A 777 -19.16 -14.68 8.23
CA LYS A 777 -19.56 -13.26 8.24
C LYS A 777 -20.57 -12.95 7.14
N GLY A 778 -21.78 -12.55 7.53
CA GLY A 778 -22.89 -12.31 6.60
C GLY A 778 -22.67 -11.16 5.62
N ASN A 779 -21.91 -10.13 6.02
CA ASN A 779 -21.58 -8.94 5.21
C ASN A 779 -20.11 -8.94 4.74
N LEU A 780 -19.46 -10.08 4.63
CA LEU A 780 -18.05 -10.21 4.24
C LEU A 780 -17.75 -9.58 2.88
N THR A 781 -16.48 -9.22 2.68
CA THR A 781 -15.90 -8.87 1.37
C THR A 781 -14.90 -9.93 0.92
N TYR A 782 -14.73 -10.06 -0.41
CA TYR A 782 -13.72 -10.93 -1.03
C TYR A 782 -12.48 -10.12 -1.46
N SER A 783 -12.27 -8.96 -0.82
CA SER A 783 -11.17 -8.05 -1.09
C SER A 783 -10.78 -7.30 0.19
N HIS A 784 -9.84 -7.88 0.94
CA HIS A 784 -9.42 -7.34 2.24
C HIS A 784 -7.93 -7.59 2.47
N ALA A 785 -7.14 -6.51 2.63
CA ALA A 785 -5.70 -6.60 2.71
C ALA A 785 -5.17 -7.19 4.03
N TRP A 786 -5.94 -7.12 5.13
CA TRP A 786 -5.51 -7.69 6.42
C TRP A 786 -5.28 -9.20 6.40
N ALA A 787 -5.77 -9.90 5.36
CA ALA A 787 -5.53 -11.32 5.16
C ALA A 787 -4.31 -11.60 4.24
N ALA A 788 -3.56 -10.58 3.83
CA ALA A 788 -2.43 -10.73 2.91
C ALA A 788 -1.09 -11.03 3.62
N SER A 789 -1.12 -11.50 4.86
CA SER A 789 0.08 -11.74 5.66
C SER A 789 1.18 -12.59 4.99
N PRO A 790 0.91 -13.63 4.17
CA PRO A 790 1.99 -14.35 3.48
C PRO A 790 2.86 -13.45 2.58
N ALA A 791 2.33 -12.29 2.12
CA ALA A 791 3.10 -11.35 1.30
C ALA A 791 4.30 -10.75 2.04
N PHE A 792 4.26 -10.66 3.38
CA PHE A 792 5.41 -10.22 4.18
C PHE A 792 6.05 -11.33 5.02
N ILE A 793 5.28 -12.28 5.50
CA ILE A 793 5.79 -13.42 6.29
C ILE A 793 6.81 -14.22 5.49
N ILE A 794 6.55 -14.46 4.20
CA ILE A 794 7.48 -15.27 3.38
C ILE A 794 8.82 -14.54 3.22
N PRO A 795 8.93 -13.27 2.76
CA PRO A 795 10.22 -12.60 2.66
C PRO A 795 10.88 -12.34 4.03
N GLN A 796 10.12 -11.91 5.05
CA GLN A 796 10.72 -11.53 6.34
C GLN A 796 11.12 -12.73 7.21
N TYR A 797 10.37 -13.81 7.19
CA TYR A 797 10.62 -14.94 8.10
C TYR A 797 11.08 -16.21 7.39
N LEU A 798 10.44 -16.62 6.27
CA LEU A 798 10.87 -17.83 5.56
C LEU A 798 12.21 -17.61 4.87
N PHE A 799 12.37 -16.50 4.14
CA PHE A 799 13.66 -16.08 3.58
C PHE A 799 14.53 -15.35 4.60
N GLY A 800 13.92 -14.79 5.65
CA GLY A 800 14.57 -14.18 6.78
C GLY A 800 15.20 -12.82 6.49
N VAL A 801 14.66 -12.04 5.55
CA VAL A 801 15.20 -10.73 5.17
C VAL A 801 14.53 -9.63 6.00
N GLN A 802 15.25 -9.10 7.00
CA GLN A 802 14.73 -8.10 7.93
C GLN A 802 15.76 -6.99 8.16
N ALA A 803 15.29 -5.77 8.43
CA ALA A 803 16.17 -4.68 8.83
C ALA A 803 16.69 -4.90 10.27
N LEU A 804 17.98 -4.74 10.48
CA LEU A 804 18.65 -4.70 11.80
C LEU A 804 18.97 -3.28 12.25
N THR A 805 18.91 -2.31 11.34
CA THR A 805 19.03 -0.89 11.65
C THR A 805 18.02 -0.11 10.80
N PRO A 806 17.49 1.00 11.31
CA PRO A 806 16.55 1.83 10.56
C PRO A 806 17.11 2.23 9.19
N GLY A 807 16.25 2.21 8.18
CA GLY A 807 16.64 2.47 6.80
C GLY A 807 17.57 1.42 6.21
N TRP A 808 17.53 0.17 6.71
CA TRP A 808 18.20 -1.01 6.11
C TRP A 808 19.74 -0.90 5.98
N GLY A 809 20.39 -0.16 6.88
CA GLY A 809 21.85 -0.07 6.88
C GLY A 809 22.54 -1.40 7.19
N THR A 810 21.93 -2.21 8.04
CA THR A 810 22.31 -3.61 8.29
C THR A 810 21.06 -4.48 8.11
N VAL A 811 21.22 -5.59 7.41
CA VAL A 811 20.15 -6.55 7.08
C VAL A 811 20.42 -7.86 7.80
N LEU A 812 19.40 -8.45 8.42
CA LEU A 812 19.43 -9.87 8.79
C LEU A 812 19.00 -10.70 7.59
N ILE A 813 19.75 -11.77 7.31
CA ILE A 813 19.36 -12.82 6.36
C ILE A 813 19.40 -14.15 7.10
N ARG A 814 18.21 -14.63 7.51
CA ARG A 814 18.03 -15.84 8.34
C ARG A 814 17.01 -16.79 7.71
N PRO A 815 17.33 -17.51 6.67
CA PRO A 815 16.39 -18.43 6.05
C PRO A 815 15.89 -19.49 7.03
N GLN A 816 14.56 -19.65 7.12
CA GLN A 816 13.86 -20.64 7.94
C GLN A 816 12.91 -21.46 7.05
N PRO A 817 13.44 -22.24 6.08
CA PRO A 817 12.66 -22.77 4.97
C PRO A 817 11.78 -23.98 5.31
N GLY A 818 11.81 -24.50 6.56
CA GLY A 818 11.15 -25.76 6.89
C GLY A 818 11.66 -26.90 5.99
N SER A 819 10.76 -27.63 5.36
CA SER A 819 11.05 -28.74 4.44
C SER A 819 11.36 -28.31 3.00
N LEU A 820 11.36 -27.02 2.69
CA LEU A 820 11.71 -26.55 1.35
C LEU A 820 13.19 -26.84 1.01
N THR A 821 13.43 -27.34 -0.19
CA THR A 821 14.78 -27.69 -0.64
C THR A 821 15.50 -26.57 -1.39
N ARG A 822 14.77 -25.59 -1.91
CA ARG A 822 15.27 -24.40 -2.59
C ARG A 822 14.25 -23.27 -2.59
N GLY A 823 14.73 -22.07 -2.68
CA GLY A 823 13.94 -20.87 -2.85
C GLY A 823 14.79 -19.71 -3.35
N THR A 824 14.15 -18.76 -4.03
CA THR A 824 14.72 -17.47 -4.42
C THR A 824 13.75 -16.38 -4.07
N ALA A 825 14.22 -15.26 -3.56
CA ALA A 825 13.45 -14.06 -3.31
C ALA A 825 14.24 -12.81 -3.68
N ALA A 826 13.54 -11.81 -4.20
CA ALA A 826 13.99 -10.43 -4.34
C ALA A 826 13.09 -9.57 -3.42
N VAL A 827 13.70 -8.83 -2.52
CA VAL A 827 13.03 -8.03 -1.49
C VAL A 827 13.42 -6.56 -1.68
N PRO A 828 12.45 -5.68 -1.97
CA PRO A 828 12.73 -4.26 -2.11
C PRO A 828 13.10 -3.63 -0.77
N THR A 829 14.08 -2.74 -0.79
CA THR A 829 14.45 -1.91 0.36
C THR A 829 14.76 -0.48 -0.10
N PRO A 830 14.74 0.52 0.80
CA PRO A 830 15.10 1.89 0.44
C PRO A 830 16.54 2.05 -0.07
N ARG A 831 17.39 1.04 0.14
CA ARG A 831 18.78 1.03 -0.32
C ARG A 831 19.00 0.25 -1.60
N GLY A 832 17.96 -0.38 -2.13
CA GLY A 832 17.97 -1.27 -3.27
C GLY A 832 17.45 -2.66 -2.91
N GLU A 833 17.46 -3.57 -3.88
CA GLU A 833 16.96 -4.92 -3.72
C GLU A 833 17.96 -5.79 -2.91
N VAL A 834 17.43 -6.52 -1.93
CA VAL A 834 18.13 -7.65 -1.29
C VAL A 834 17.67 -8.92 -1.97
N SER A 835 18.59 -9.63 -2.61
CA SER A 835 18.28 -10.92 -3.22
C SER A 835 18.81 -12.07 -2.36
N VAL A 836 17.98 -13.11 -2.18
CA VAL A 836 18.33 -14.32 -1.43
C VAL A 836 17.96 -15.56 -2.23
N ALA A 837 18.92 -16.46 -2.44
CA ALA A 837 18.65 -17.81 -2.93
C ALA A 837 19.20 -18.82 -1.94
N PHE A 838 18.41 -19.85 -1.63
CA PHE A 838 18.91 -20.94 -0.80
C PHE A 838 18.71 -22.32 -1.44
N THR A 839 19.60 -23.22 -1.08
CA THR A 839 19.49 -24.64 -1.37
C THR A 839 19.84 -25.46 -0.12
N GLY A 840 19.02 -26.46 0.20
CA GLY A 840 19.22 -27.36 1.32
C GLY A 840 19.04 -28.81 0.89
N SER A 841 20.03 -29.67 1.18
CA SER A 841 19.97 -31.10 0.92
C SER A 841 20.98 -31.86 1.77
N GLY A 842 20.56 -32.99 2.35
CA GLY A 842 21.47 -33.93 3.03
C GLY A 842 22.25 -33.33 4.19
N GLY A 843 21.66 -32.39 4.94
CA GLY A 843 22.30 -31.69 6.04
C GLY A 843 23.26 -30.58 5.63
N ARG A 844 23.36 -30.26 4.34
CA ARG A 844 24.09 -29.11 3.79
C ARG A 844 23.10 -28.00 3.46
N PHE A 845 23.49 -26.75 3.75
CA PHE A 845 22.70 -25.57 3.42
C PHE A 845 23.62 -24.51 2.78
N THR A 846 23.14 -23.89 1.72
CA THR A 846 23.81 -22.78 1.06
C THR A 846 22.81 -21.64 0.89
N ALA A 847 23.22 -20.43 1.25
CA ALA A 847 22.57 -19.20 0.88
C ALA A 847 23.47 -18.39 -0.06
N GLU A 848 22.92 -17.95 -1.16
CA GLU A 848 23.50 -16.94 -2.04
C GLU A 848 22.72 -15.66 -1.81
N VAL A 849 23.41 -14.59 -1.48
CA VAL A 849 22.82 -13.31 -1.10
C VAL A 849 23.45 -12.19 -1.93
N ASP A 850 22.63 -11.24 -2.37
CA ASP A 850 23.11 -9.97 -2.95
C ASP A 850 22.61 -8.84 -2.08
N VAL A 851 23.55 -8.09 -1.51
CA VAL A 851 23.30 -7.04 -0.51
C VAL A 851 23.53 -5.69 -1.19
N PRO A 852 22.58 -4.75 -1.12
CA PRO A 852 22.71 -3.44 -1.75
C PRO A 852 24.00 -2.71 -1.33
N ALA A 853 24.56 -1.92 -2.23
CA ALA A 853 25.63 -0.98 -1.89
C ALA A 853 25.15 -0.08 -0.73
N THR A 854 26.01 0.20 0.25
CA THR A 854 25.69 0.92 1.49
C THR A 854 24.98 0.11 2.58
N SER A 855 24.71 -1.17 2.35
CA SER A 855 24.23 -2.08 3.39
C SER A 855 25.27 -3.16 3.71
N THR A 856 25.15 -3.73 4.91
CA THR A 856 25.85 -4.96 5.30
C THR A 856 24.82 -6.00 5.71
N ALA A 857 25.18 -7.28 5.69
CA ALA A 857 24.27 -8.31 6.17
C ALA A 857 24.89 -9.18 7.25
N GLU A 858 24.08 -9.54 8.23
CA GLU A 858 24.34 -10.62 9.19
C GLU A 858 23.60 -11.87 8.70
N VAL A 859 24.33 -12.89 8.27
CA VAL A 859 23.74 -14.10 7.69
C VAL A 859 23.75 -15.23 8.72
N ALA A 860 22.57 -15.73 9.06
CA ALA A 860 22.36 -16.86 9.97
C ALA A 860 21.85 -18.09 9.20
N LEU A 861 22.64 -19.14 9.09
CA LEU A 861 22.23 -20.36 8.40
C LEU A 861 21.54 -21.35 9.34
N PRO A 862 20.54 -22.12 8.87
CA PRO A 862 19.86 -23.13 9.68
C PRO A 862 20.83 -24.14 10.28
N GLY A 863 20.66 -24.41 11.59
CA GLY A 863 21.43 -25.42 12.33
C GLY A 863 22.88 -25.03 12.67
N VAL A 864 23.37 -23.87 12.26
CA VAL A 864 24.69 -23.37 12.64
C VAL A 864 24.68 -22.86 14.08
N ARG A 865 25.75 -23.13 14.82
CA ARG A 865 25.94 -22.69 16.22
C ARG A 865 27.13 -21.73 16.32
N PRO A 866 27.14 -20.86 17.34
CA PRO A 866 28.29 -20.01 17.62
C PRO A 866 29.58 -20.82 17.73
N GLY A 867 30.67 -20.31 17.14
CA GLY A 867 31.96 -20.98 17.10
C GLY A 867 32.10 -22.05 15.99
N GLN A 868 31.01 -22.40 15.30
CA GLN A 868 31.05 -23.34 14.20
C GLN A 868 31.66 -22.69 12.93
N ARG A 869 32.35 -23.46 12.11
CA ARG A 869 32.84 -22.99 10.81
C ARG A 869 31.76 -23.05 9.75
N VAL A 870 31.68 -21.98 8.97
CA VAL A 870 30.91 -21.86 7.74
C VAL A 870 31.86 -21.34 6.64
N TRP A 871 31.43 -21.40 5.39
CA TRP A 871 32.25 -20.94 4.25
C TRP A 871 31.56 -19.70 3.65
N VAL A 872 32.32 -18.61 3.60
CA VAL A 872 31.92 -17.37 2.92
C VAL A 872 32.82 -17.22 1.70
N ASP A 873 32.23 -17.25 0.50
CA ASP A 873 32.92 -17.16 -0.78
C ASP A 873 34.07 -18.18 -0.89
N GLY A 874 33.85 -19.39 -0.38
CA GLY A 874 34.84 -20.48 -0.35
C GLY A 874 35.87 -20.38 0.78
N THR A 875 35.90 -19.32 1.56
CA THR A 875 36.80 -19.12 2.70
C THR A 875 36.14 -19.56 4.00
N PRO A 876 36.78 -20.40 4.82
CA PRO A 876 36.21 -20.80 6.12
C PRO A 876 36.26 -19.65 7.11
N VAL A 877 35.09 -19.33 7.69
CA VAL A 877 34.88 -18.28 8.70
C VAL A 877 34.23 -18.91 9.93
N THR A 878 34.59 -18.45 11.12
CA THR A 878 33.92 -18.89 12.35
C THR A 878 32.71 -18.03 12.60
N ALA A 879 31.53 -18.64 12.75
CA ALA A 879 30.29 -17.94 13.10
C ALA A 879 30.41 -17.31 14.50
N SER A 880 30.14 -16.01 14.58
CA SER A 880 30.10 -15.25 15.82
C SER A 880 28.72 -15.28 16.46
N VAL A 881 28.66 -14.92 17.74
CA VAL A 881 27.38 -14.65 18.40
C VAL A 881 26.92 -13.25 18.04
N MET A 882 25.69 -13.09 17.60
CA MET A 882 25.09 -11.76 17.48
C MET A 882 24.95 -11.17 18.88
N ALA A 883 25.63 -10.06 19.12
CA ALA A 883 25.59 -9.38 20.40
C ALA A 883 24.21 -8.72 20.58
N GLY A 884 23.58 -8.93 21.73
CA GLY A 884 22.59 -8.01 22.23
C GLY A 884 23.33 -6.76 22.74
N ASP A 885 22.82 -5.56 22.52
CA ASP A 885 23.44 -4.39 23.13
C ASP A 885 22.99 -4.24 24.59
N ASP A 886 23.87 -3.60 25.40
CA ASP A 886 23.62 -3.38 26.82
C ASP A 886 22.44 -2.42 27.11
N THR A 887 21.83 -1.81 26.09
CA THR A 887 20.70 -0.89 26.20
C THR A 887 19.34 -1.58 26.09
N GLY A 888 19.33 -2.91 25.82
CA GLY A 888 18.09 -3.68 25.63
C GLY A 888 17.42 -3.45 24.29
N GLN A 889 18.05 -2.69 23.38
CA GLN A 889 17.53 -2.34 22.05
C GLN A 889 18.23 -3.08 20.91
N ALA A 890 19.47 -3.53 21.09
CA ALA A 890 20.18 -4.27 20.06
C ALA A 890 19.99 -5.76 20.22
N GLY A 891 19.48 -6.36 19.19
CA GLY A 891 19.14 -7.77 19.13
C GLY A 891 17.66 -8.00 18.82
N ALA A 892 16.93 -6.94 18.44
CA ALA A 892 15.60 -7.05 17.83
C ALA A 892 15.66 -6.59 16.37
N THR A 893 14.84 -7.19 15.53
CA THR A 893 14.61 -6.75 14.15
C THR A 893 13.53 -5.66 14.12
N ALA A 894 13.27 -5.08 12.97
CA ALA A 894 12.13 -4.20 12.73
C ALA A 894 10.77 -4.86 13.12
N ALA A 895 10.69 -6.18 13.05
CA ALA A 895 9.54 -6.97 13.47
C ALA A 895 9.51 -7.29 14.97
N GLY A 896 10.46 -6.77 15.78
CA GLY A 896 10.53 -7.02 17.22
C GLY A 896 11.13 -8.37 17.61
N GLU A 897 11.57 -9.19 16.63
CA GLU A 897 12.19 -10.48 16.89
C GLU A 897 13.52 -10.33 17.64
N SER A 898 13.72 -11.04 18.74
CA SER A 898 15.00 -11.09 19.44
C SER A 898 15.98 -11.97 18.67
N VAL A 899 17.04 -11.35 18.19
CA VAL A 899 18.12 -12.03 17.44
C VAL A 899 19.39 -12.24 18.27
N ALA A 900 19.35 -11.86 19.54
CA ALA A 900 20.46 -12.05 20.48
C ALA A 900 20.82 -13.53 20.60
N GLY A 901 22.11 -13.85 20.48
CA GLY A 901 22.60 -15.22 20.60
C GLY A 901 22.56 -16.04 19.31
N LEU A 902 22.04 -15.49 18.19
CA LEU A 902 22.15 -16.15 16.88
C LEU A 902 23.61 -16.32 16.46
N ALA A 903 23.89 -17.44 15.77
CA ALA A 903 25.17 -17.65 15.13
C ALA A 903 25.15 -17.01 13.74
N VAL A 904 25.95 -15.98 13.55
CA VAL A 904 25.98 -15.19 12.31
C VAL A 904 27.37 -15.08 11.72
N VAL A 905 27.40 -14.83 10.42
CA VAL A 905 28.59 -14.30 9.73
C VAL A 905 28.23 -13.00 9.06
N ARG A 906 29.10 -12.01 9.20
CA ARG A 906 28.92 -10.71 8.57
C ARG A 906 29.48 -10.72 7.17
N VAL A 907 28.71 -10.20 6.21
CA VAL A 907 29.13 -9.93 4.84
C VAL A 907 28.89 -8.46 4.50
N GLY A 908 29.66 -7.92 3.56
CA GLY A 908 29.46 -6.57 3.04
C GLY A 908 28.40 -6.53 1.96
N SER A 909 28.41 -5.42 1.20
CA SER A 909 27.57 -5.28 0.01
C SER A 909 28.04 -6.16 -1.15
N GLY A 910 27.14 -6.39 -2.11
CA GLY A 910 27.34 -7.22 -3.28
C GLY A 910 27.02 -8.70 -3.04
N TRP A 911 27.38 -9.52 -4.03
CA TRP A 911 27.04 -10.94 -3.99
C TRP A 911 27.98 -11.74 -3.08
N HIS A 912 27.39 -12.59 -2.24
CA HIS A 912 28.11 -13.51 -1.37
C HIS A 912 27.47 -14.90 -1.36
N ARG A 913 28.28 -15.91 -1.21
CA ARG A 913 27.84 -17.30 -1.01
C ARG A 913 28.24 -17.76 0.38
N VAL A 914 27.26 -18.07 1.21
CA VAL A 914 27.45 -18.57 2.57
C VAL A 914 26.96 -20.02 2.66
N ALA A 915 27.80 -20.94 3.13
CA ALA A 915 27.49 -22.37 3.13
C ALA A 915 27.94 -23.08 4.41
N THR A 916 27.23 -24.12 4.80
CA THR A 916 27.59 -25.00 5.96
C THR A 916 28.69 -26.00 5.65
N ALA A 917 29.05 -26.14 4.37
CA ALA A 917 30.12 -27.00 3.88
C ALA A 917 30.80 -26.33 2.67
N PRO A 918 32.05 -26.68 2.35
CA PRO A 918 32.79 -26.10 1.24
C PRO A 918 32.07 -26.25 -0.10
#